data_d8b15ba3eecd18c491713678d044c2aa
#
_entry.id   d8b15ba3eecd18c491713678d044c2aa
#
_cell.length_a   1.000
_cell.length_b   1.000
_cell.length_c   1.000
_cell.angle_alpha   90.00
_cell.angle_beta   90.00
_cell.angle_gamma   90.00
#
_symmetry.space_group_name_H-M   'P 1'
#
loop_
_entity.id
_entity.type
_entity.pdbx_description
1 polymer ?
#
loop_
_entity_poly.entity_id
_entity_poly.type
_entity_poly.pdbx_seq_one_letter_code
_entity_poly.pdbx_strand_id
1 'polypeptide(L)'
;MSDGGGSAFAVAQQIGKSLFLPIAVLPFAGVLLGIGASFSNPTTIAAYGLESILHPGGGLFSFMLILSNVGGAIFGNLPLIFALAVALGMAKKEKGIAVLGAAIFYLVMLTTIHVFLGLDGSIHADGSIDSSVKEGAITTVLGIVTLQMGVFAGIVTGLVAAELCNRYYKMQLPPAFSFFGGTRFVPIVCMIFGIIVGIVMYFVWPFIQNGIFALGGLVQAAGYFGTFIFGCCERALIPFGLHHIFYLPFWQTGLGGTAVIDGQTVMGAQNIFFAELASPNTEHFSVDACRFLMGKFPFMMAGLPAAAFAMYTCARPEKKKAAGSLLFSVGLTSFLTGITEPIEFTFLFLAKELFMIHVFYAGCCFAACHVLGIAMGTTFSDGLIDFILYGVLPGNDKSHWILMLPLFAVVAVVYFITFKFFIMKWDLKTPGREADDEEMKMVSKDEYRKATGVGVAGGGAGSAALASLTPDQQKSATILGGVGGVDNVTEIDCCATRLRLTLVDGSKVNEAILKSTGAGGVVIKGNAIQVIYGPSVTIVKANFEEFVEDIRAGKIDRSILEGASGGGSSAPAEEEKPKMPDATFGAHLTGRMMLMNEVPDDGFASRAMGDGVAVEPSEGKLVAPADGTITLIFPTKHAIGMVTPDGAELLMHIGIDTVKLEGQHFEVHVTDGQEVKRGDLLVTFDIDAIHKAGYPVTTPLIVTNSSAYGTVRPLKTGDVKAGTDDLLEVLG
;
A
#
# COMPACT_ATOMS: atom_id res chain seq x y z
N MET A 1 8.08 22.39 26.33
CA MET A 1 6.74 22.32 25.69
C MET A 1 6.78 22.88 24.27
N SER A 2 7.78 22.47 23.41
CA SER A 2 7.93 22.99 22.03
C SER A 2 8.10 21.89 20.95
N ASP A 3 8.03 20.60 21.30
CA ASP A 3 8.22 19.50 20.33
C ASP A 3 6.93 18.89 19.73
N GLY A 4 5.74 19.27 20.26
CA GLY A 4 4.49 18.68 19.78
C GLY A 4 4.01 19.19 18.40
N GLY A 5 4.34 20.41 18.01
CA GLY A 5 3.86 21.03 16.77
C GLY A 5 4.52 20.46 15.51
N GLY A 6 5.80 20.12 15.58
CA GLY A 6 6.54 19.54 14.46
C GLY A 6 6.09 18.11 14.09
N SER A 7 5.72 17.34 15.09
CA SER A 7 5.25 15.95 14.89
C SER A 7 3.87 15.91 14.22
N ALA A 8 2.89 16.70 14.69
CA ALA A 8 1.54 16.72 14.11
C ALA A 8 1.52 17.23 12.66
N PHE A 9 2.30 18.26 12.35
CA PHE A 9 2.45 18.77 10.98
C PHE A 9 3.08 17.74 10.04
N ALA A 10 4.12 17.02 10.49
CA ALA A 10 4.75 15.97 9.71
C ALA A 10 3.78 14.82 9.40
N VAL A 11 2.95 14.41 10.39
CA VAL A 11 1.91 13.39 10.19
C VAL A 11 0.86 13.86 9.19
N ALA A 12 0.35 15.09 9.31
CA ALA A 12 -0.61 15.66 8.36
C ALA A 12 -0.03 15.71 6.93
N GLN A 13 1.23 16.09 6.78
CA GLN A 13 1.92 16.09 5.49
C GLN A 13 2.08 14.68 4.92
N GLN A 14 2.35 13.67 5.76
CA GLN A 14 2.45 12.28 5.33
C GLN A 14 1.10 11.72 4.89
N ILE A 15 0.01 12.05 5.60
CA ILE A 15 -1.37 11.74 5.18
C ILE A 15 -1.65 12.35 3.81
N GLY A 16 -1.36 13.66 3.62
CA GLY A 16 -1.54 14.32 2.32
C GLY A 16 -0.79 13.63 1.18
N LYS A 17 0.45 13.17 1.43
CA LYS A 17 1.22 12.38 0.44
C LYS A 17 0.59 11.01 0.16
N SER A 18 0.01 10.36 1.18
CA SER A 18 -0.64 9.05 1.01
C SER A 18 -1.90 9.14 0.15
N LEU A 19 -2.56 10.30 0.13
CA LEU A 19 -3.74 10.55 -0.69
C LEU A 19 -3.39 10.78 -2.17
N PHE A 20 -2.14 11.05 -2.51
CA PHE A 20 -1.74 11.36 -3.89
C PHE A 20 -2.00 10.21 -4.87
N LEU A 21 -1.75 8.97 -4.46
CA LEU A 21 -1.93 7.80 -5.34
C LEU A 21 -3.40 7.58 -5.75
N PRO A 22 -4.39 7.52 -4.84
CA PRO A 22 -5.78 7.43 -5.23
C PRO A 22 -6.25 8.66 -6.03
N ILE A 23 -5.79 9.86 -5.67
CA ILE A 23 -6.12 11.09 -6.37
C ILE A 23 -5.64 11.03 -7.83
N ALA A 24 -4.48 10.44 -8.11
CA ALA A 24 -3.95 10.31 -9.47
C ALA A 24 -4.80 9.41 -10.39
N VAL A 25 -5.65 8.54 -9.83
CA VAL A 25 -6.58 7.69 -10.61
C VAL A 25 -7.87 8.44 -10.96
N LEU A 26 -8.25 9.46 -10.17
CA LEU A 26 -9.52 10.17 -10.33
C LEU A 26 -9.71 10.83 -11.71
N PRO A 27 -8.69 11.47 -12.33
CA PRO A 27 -8.84 12.02 -13.68
C PRO A 27 -9.27 10.99 -14.71
N PHE A 28 -8.69 9.79 -14.66
CA PHE A 28 -9.06 8.73 -15.60
C PHE A 28 -10.49 8.19 -15.33
N ALA A 29 -10.82 7.95 -14.06
CA ALA A 29 -12.19 7.57 -13.66
C ALA A 29 -13.20 8.65 -14.07
N GLY A 30 -12.81 9.93 -13.94
CA GLY A 30 -13.63 11.05 -14.37
C GLY A 30 -13.84 11.14 -15.87
N VAL A 31 -12.82 10.89 -16.68
CA VAL A 31 -12.97 10.81 -18.14
C VAL A 31 -13.98 9.74 -18.51
N LEU A 32 -13.89 8.55 -17.91
CA LEU A 32 -14.86 7.47 -18.14
C LEU A 32 -16.27 7.90 -17.73
N LEU A 33 -16.42 8.47 -16.54
CA LEU A 33 -17.71 8.95 -16.03
C LEU A 33 -18.27 10.07 -16.91
N GLY A 34 -17.46 11.09 -17.23
CA GLY A 34 -17.88 12.26 -18.00
C GLY A 34 -18.34 11.91 -19.42
N ILE A 35 -17.56 11.14 -20.16
CA ILE A 35 -17.94 10.65 -21.48
C ILE A 35 -19.18 9.74 -21.37
N GLY A 36 -19.11 8.76 -20.49
CA GLY A 36 -20.18 7.78 -20.31
C GLY A 36 -21.49 8.43 -19.92
N ALA A 37 -21.53 9.29 -18.90
CA ALA A 37 -22.73 9.96 -18.42
C ALA A 37 -23.30 10.93 -19.47
N SER A 38 -22.45 11.73 -20.12
CA SER A 38 -22.91 12.68 -21.15
C SER A 38 -23.54 11.97 -22.34
N PHE A 39 -22.92 10.91 -22.87
CA PHE A 39 -23.41 10.20 -24.05
C PHE A 39 -24.39 9.05 -23.73
N SER A 40 -24.73 8.81 -22.47
CA SER A 40 -25.87 8.00 -22.07
C SER A 40 -27.06 8.83 -21.57
N ASN A 41 -26.89 10.17 -21.42
CA ASN A 41 -27.96 11.07 -21.00
C ASN A 41 -28.87 11.42 -22.19
N PRO A 42 -30.19 11.13 -22.15
CA PRO A 42 -31.11 11.40 -23.25
C PRO A 42 -31.16 12.87 -23.68
N THR A 43 -31.08 13.82 -22.73
CA THR A 43 -31.08 15.26 -23.04
C THR A 43 -29.87 15.70 -23.82
N THR A 44 -28.70 15.19 -23.50
CA THR A 44 -27.46 15.45 -24.22
C THR A 44 -27.48 14.80 -25.62
N ILE A 45 -27.95 13.57 -25.73
CA ILE A 45 -28.10 12.84 -27.00
C ILE A 45 -29.01 13.62 -27.96
N ALA A 46 -30.16 14.11 -27.48
CA ALA A 46 -31.09 14.91 -28.24
C ALA A 46 -30.50 16.26 -28.67
N ALA A 47 -29.81 16.95 -27.76
CA ALA A 47 -29.19 18.25 -28.05
C ALA A 47 -28.16 18.19 -29.18
N TYR A 48 -27.48 17.03 -29.35
CA TYR A 48 -26.50 16.80 -30.41
C TYR A 48 -27.05 16.04 -31.61
N GLY A 49 -28.34 15.65 -31.64
CA GLY A 49 -28.99 14.91 -32.73
C GLY A 49 -28.39 13.51 -32.93
N LEU A 50 -27.98 12.85 -31.84
CA LEU A 50 -27.31 11.56 -31.88
C LEU A 50 -28.21 10.36 -31.61
N GLU A 51 -29.55 10.56 -31.56
CA GLU A 51 -30.53 9.54 -31.21
C GLU A 51 -30.49 8.31 -32.14
N SER A 52 -30.11 8.51 -33.39
CA SER A 52 -29.97 7.40 -34.38
C SER A 52 -28.80 6.48 -34.09
N ILE A 53 -27.77 6.96 -33.39
CA ILE A 53 -26.51 6.25 -33.10
C ILE A 53 -26.48 5.79 -31.65
N LEU A 54 -26.94 6.65 -30.73
CA LEU A 54 -26.95 6.44 -29.28
C LEU A 54 -28.40 6.26 -28.79
N HIS A 55 -29.01 5.12 -29.10
CA HIS A 55 -30.36 4.79 -28.65
C HIS A 55 -30.34 3.67 -27.58
N PRO A 56 -31.27 3.66 -26.63
CA PRO A 56 -31.39 2.59 -25.65
C PRO A 56 -31.47 1.22 -26.33
N GLY A 57 -30.63 0.28 -25.89
CA GLY A 57 -30.52 -1.05 -26.51
C GLY A 57 -29.45 -1.14 -27.63
N GLY A 58 -28.93 -0.03 -28.11
CA GLY A 58 -27.79 -0.02 -29.04
C GLY A 58 -26.45 -0.38 -28.37
N GLY A 59 -25.56 -1.03 -29.11
CA GLY A 59 -24.24 -1.45 -28.56
C GLY A 59 -23.39 -0.27 -28.08
N LEU A 60 -23.39 0.84 -28.84
CA LEU A 60 -22.62 2.04 -28.46
C LEU A 60 -23.22 2.72 -27.23
N PHE A 61 -24.54 2.80 -27.10
CA PHE A 61 -25.20 3.29 -25.90
C PHE A 61 -24.86 2.44 -24.68
N SER A 62 -24.92 1.11 -24.82
CA SER A 62 -24.54 0.18 -23.75
C SER A 62 -23.07 0.37 -23.32
N PHE A 63 -22.18 0.63 -24.28
CA PHE A 63 -20.78 0.92 -23.98
C PHE A 63 -20.63 2.24 -23.21
N MET A 64 -21.33 3.31 -23.60
CA MET A 64 -21.32 4.58 -22.84
C MET A 64 -21.86 4.37 -21.42
N LEU A 65 -22.91 3.58 -21.25
CA LEU A 65 -23.43 3.24 -19.94
C LEU A 65 -22.43 2.45 -19.07
N ILE A 66 -21.66 1.53 -19.69
CA ILE A 66 -20.55 0.83 -18.98
C ILE A 66 -19.50 1.84 -18.51
N LEU A 67 -19.05 2.75 -19.37
CA LEU A 67 -18.06 3.76 -19.00
C LEU A 67 -18.57 4.62 -17.81
N SER A 68 -19.81 5.07 -17.86
CA SER A 68 -20.45 5.84 -16.79
C SER A 68 -20.45 5.07 -15.47
N ASN A 69 -20.90 3.81 -15.49
CA ASN A 69 -20.98 3.00 -14.28
C ASN A 69 -19.60 2.63 -13.73
N VAL A 70 -18.61 2.33 -14.58
CA VAL A 70 -17.23 2.04 -14.16
C VAL A 70 -16.60 3.27 -13.49
N GLY A 71 -16.72 4.45 -14.12
CA GLY A 71 -16.25 5.70 -13.53
C GLY A 71 -16.95 6.00 -12.20
N GLY A 72 -18.28 5.88 -12.16
CA GLY A 72 -19.11 6.07 -10.97
C GLY A 72 -18.73 5.11 -9.83
N ALA A 73 -18.41 3.85 -10.13
CA ALA A 73 -17.99 2.87 -9.13
C ALA A 73 -16.68 3.29 -8.42
N ILE A 74 -15.75 3.93 -9.11
CA ILE A 74 -14.52 4.45 -8.49
C ILE A 74 -14.87 5.59 -7.52
N PHE A 75 -15.68 6.55 -7.94
CA PHE A 75 -16.10 7.68 -7.08
C PHE A 75 -16.95 7.22 -5.89
N GLY A 76 -17.87 6.29 -6.08
CA GLY A 76 -18.70 5.73 -5.01
C GLY A 76 -17.93 4.92 -3.97
N ASN A 77 -16.74 4.40 -4.33
CA ASN A 77 -15.87 3.64 -3.42
C ASN A 77 -14.61 4.39 -2.98
N LEU A 78 -14.56 5.70 -3.18
CA LEU A 78 -13.43 6.53 -2.74
C LEU A 78 -13.04 6.31 -1.26
N PRO A 79 -13.98 6.20 -0.31
CA PRO A 79 -13.63 5.99 1.09
C PRO A 79 -12.80 4.72 1.30
N LEU A 80 -13.12 3.62 0.63
CA LEU A 80 -12.33 2.39 0.68
C LEU A 80 -10.96 2.60 0.02
N ILE A 81 -10.91 3.21 -1.15
CA ILE A 81 -9.67 3.48 -1.88
C ILE A 81 -8.72 4.34 -1.03
N PHE A 82 -9.25 5.34 -0.31
CA PHE A 82 -8.47 6.13 0.63
C PHE A 82 -8.00 5.33 1.84
N ALA A 83 -8.83 4.41 2.38
CA ALA A 83 -8.42 3.53 3.47
C ALA A 83 -7.16 2.71 3.08
N LEU A 84 -7.20 2.10 1.91
CA LEU A 84 -6.09 1.29 1.38
C LEU A 84 -4.84 2.13 1.11
N ALA A 85 -5.01 3.31 0.51
CA ALA A 85 -3.90 4.19 0.16
C ALA A 85 -3.24 4.84 1.39
N VAL A 86 -4.03 5.25 2.38
CA VAL A 86 -3.50 5.78 3.65
C VAL A 86 -2.75 4.68 4.39
N ALA A 87 -3.28 3.45 4.43
CA ALA A 87 -2.59 2.31 5.02
C ALA A 87 -1.25 2.04 4.32
N LEU A 88 -1.23 2.04 2.97
CA LEU A 88 -0.03 1.87 2.15
C LEU A 88 1.03 2.95 2.42
N GLY A 89 0.61 4.21 2.52
CA GLY A 89 1.50 5.36 2.68
C GLY A 89 2.01 5.56 4.11
N MET A 90 1.23 5.16 5.13
CA MET A 90 1.56 5.33 6.53
C MET A 90 2.25 4.11 7.14
N ALA A 91 2.10 2.93 6.55
CA ALA A 91 2.81 1.73 6.98
C ALA A 91 4.32 1.86 6.66
N LYS A 92 5.15 1.62 7.67
CA LYS A 92 6.62 1.67 7.58
C LYS A 92 7.16 0.41 6.91
N LYS A 93 6.59 -0.74 7.25
CA LYS A 93 6.95 -2.07 6.75
C LYS A 93 5.69 -2.87 6.41
N GLU A 94 5.85 -3.95 5.66
CA GLU A 94 4.77 -4.89 5.31
C GLU A 94 3.52 -4.16 4.76
N LYS A 95 3.74 -3.23 3.83
CA LYS A 95 2.70 -2.34 3.28
C LYS A 95 1.51 -3.10 2.70
N GLY A 96 1.76 -4.23 2.02
CA GLY A 96 0.69 -5.09 1.49
C GLY A 96 -0.21 -5.67 2.58
N ILE A 97 0.38 -6.03 3.73
CA ILE A 97 -0.36 -6.54 4.89
C ILE A 97 -1.18 -5.42 5.55
N ALA A 98 -0.62 -4.20 5.62
CA ALA A 98 -1.36 -3.04 6.11
C ALA A 98 -2.59 -2.74 5.25
N VAL A 99 -2.45 -2.85 3.92
CA VAL A 99 -3.56 -2.66 2.95
C VAL A 99 -4.64 -3.73 3.15
N LEU A 100 -4.26 -5.02 3.27
CA LEU A 100 -5.21 -6.09 3.57
C LEU A 100 -5.90 -5.86 4.91
N GLY A 101 -5.13 -5.50 5.94
CA GLY A 101 -5.65 -5.15 7.27
C GLY A 101 -6.66 -4.00 7.21
N ALA A 102 -6.38 -2.97 6.42
CA ALA A 102 -7.28 -1.83 6.23
C ALA A 102 -8.60 -2.23 5.54
N ALA A 103 -8.55 -3.11 4.53
CA ALA A 103 -9.76 -3.61 3.87
C ALA A 103 -10.66 -4.36 4.86
N ILE A 104 -10.08 -5.26 5.65
CA ILE A 104 -10.81 -6.04 6.68
C ILE A 104 -11.37 -5.10 7.75
N PHE A 105 -10.54 -4.19 8.27
CA PHE A 105 -10.93 -3.20 9.28
C PHE A 105 -12.13 -2.37 8.80
N TYR A 106 -12.07 -1.87 7.55
CA TYR A 106 -13.12 -1.04 6.97
C TYR A 106 -14.47 -1.76 6.96
N LEU A 107 -14.50 -2.98 6.43
CA LEU A 107 -15.71 -3.81 6.37
C LEU A 107 -16.27 -4.09 7.77
N VAL A 108 -15.40 -4.47 8.72
CA VAL A 108 -15.82 -4.76 10.11
C VAL A 108 -16.35 -3.52 10.80
N MET A 109 -15.70 -2.37 10.63
CA MET A 109 -16.16 -1.09 11.19
C MET A 109 -17.56 -0.71 10.67
N LEU A 110 -17.76 -0.76 9.34
CA LEU A 110 -19.07 -0.43 8.74
C LEU A 110 -20.15 -1.40 9.22
N THR A 111 -19.87 -2.71 9.24
CA THR A 111 -20.81 -3.72 9.72
C THR A 111 -21.16 -3.53 11.19
N THR A 112 -20.17 -3.17 12.02
CA THR A 112 -20.42 -2.89 13.45
C THR A 112 -21.38 -1.70 13.62
N ILE A 113 -21.16 -0.62 12.88
CA ILE A 113 -22.04 0.55 12.89
C ILE A 113 -23.46 0.17 12.41
N HIS A 114 -23.54 -0.61 11.31
CA HIS A 114 -24.82 -1.12 10.79
C HIS A 114 -25.65 -1.85 11.85
N VAL A 115 -25.01 -2.75 12.61
CA VAL A 115 -25.69 -3.50 13.68
C VAL A 115 -26.23 -2.55 14.74
N PHE A 116 -25.46 -1.54 15.16
CA PHE A 116 -25.93 -0.57 16.15
C PHE A 116 -27.08 0.29 15.65
N LEU A 117 -27.06 0.71 14.37
CA LEU A 117 -28.17 1.43 13.75
C LEU A 117 -29.45 0.59 13.63
N GLY A 118 -29.31 -0.73 13.47
CA GLY A 118 -30.44 -1.65 13.55
C GLY A 118 -30.98 -1.86 14.96
N LEU A 119 -30.09 -1.85 15.97
CA LEU A 119 -30.47 -2.01 17.39
C LEU A 119 -31.17 -0.78 17.96
N ASP A 120 -30.81 0.42 17.52
CA ASP A 120 -31.44 1.67 17.96
C ASP A 120 -32.70 2.04 17.17
N GLY A 121 -33.04 1.26 16.15
CA GLY A 121 -34.22 1.47 15.30
C GLY A 121 -34.03 2.50 14.18
N SER A 122 -32.83 3.04 13.98
CA SER A 122 -32.52 3.96 12.86
C SER A 122 -32.62 3.28 11.50
N ILE A 123 -32.49 1.95 11.48
CA ILE A 123 -32.66 1.10 10.28
C ILE A 123 -33.68 0.00 10.63
N HIS A 124 -34.69 -0.16 9.79
CA HIS A 124 -35.67 -1.23 9.92
C HIS A 124 -35.16 -2.55 9.35
N ALA A 125 -35.85 -3.66 9.68
CA ALA A 125 -35.49 -5.00 9.22
C ALA A 125 -35.57 -5.19 7.70
N ASP A 126 -36.30 -4.35 6.99
CA ASP A 126 -36.39 -4.29 5.53
C ASP A 126 -35.28 -3.45 4.88
N GLY A 127 -34.38 -2.87 5.70
CA GLY A 127 -33.29 -2.00 5.25
C GLY A 127 -33.69 -0.54 5.04
N SER A 128 -34.95 -0.16 5.28
CA SER A 128 -35.40 1.23 5.22
C SER A 128 -34.85 2.05 6.40
N ILE A 129 -34.58 3.34 6.16
CA ILE A 129 -34.11 4.28 7.16
C ILE A 129 -35.34 4.91 7.85
N ASP A 130 -35.34 4.97 9.19
CA ASP A 130 -36.43 5.57 9.95
C ASP A 130 -36.58 7.08 9.65
N SER A 131 -37.83 7.55 9.56
CA SER A 131 -38.14 8.93 9.21
C SER A 131 -37.67 9.99 10.23
N SER A 132 -37.32 9.59 11.45
CA SER A 132 -36.74 10.48 12.48
C SER A 132 -35.25 10.76 12.23
N VAL A 133 -34.59 9.94 11.41
CA VAL A 133 -33.17 10.11 11.07
C VAL A 133 -33.01 11.31 10.17
N LYS A 134 -32.09 12.21 10.53
CA LYS A 134 -31.78 13.37 9.69
C LYS A 134 -31.35 12.93 8.29
N GLU A 135 -31.95 13.55 7.28
CA GLU A 135 -31.63 13.27 5.88
C GLU A 135 -30.14 13.40 5.61
N GLY A 136 -29.56 12.41 4.94
CA GLY A 136 -28.14 12.33 4.65
C GLY A 136 -27.24 11.91 5.84
N ALA A 137 -27.77 11.56 7.01
CA ALA A 137 -26.99 11.07 8.13
C ALA A 137 -26.55 9.60 7.95
N ILE A 138 -27.34 8.82 7.23
CA ILE A 138 -27.10 7.41 6.91
C ILE A 138 -26.99 7.25 5.40
N THR A 139 -26.16 6.32 4.96
CA THR A 139 -25.93 5.99 3.54
C THR A 139 -25.60 4.52 3.37
N THR A 140 -25.56 4.05 2.12
CA THR A 140 -25.12 2.69 1.79
C THR A 140 -23.73 2.71 1.18
N VAL A 141 -22.80 1.98 1.79
CA VAL A 141 -21.42 1.82 1.33
C VAL A 141 -21.11 0.33 1.18
N LEU A 142 -20.68 -0.09 -0.01
CA LEU A 142 -20.42 -1.52 -0.31
C LEU A 142 -21.61 -2.44 -0.01
N GLY A 143 -22.84 -1.94 -0.17
CA GLY A 143 -24.06 -2.66 0.17
C GLY A 143 -24.42 -2.68 1.67
N ILE A 144 -23.62 -2.04 2.53
CA ILE A 144 -23.84 -1.95 3.99
C ILE A 144 -24.45 -0.58 4.28
N VAL A 145 -25.65 -0.54 4.87
CA VAL A 145 -26.27 0.69 5.37
C VAL A 145 -25.55 1.13 6.63
N THR A 146 -25.00 2.34 6.65
CA THR A 146 -24.11 2.82 7.73
C THR A 146 -24.17 4.34 7.86
N LEU A 147 -23.48 4.91 8.87
CA LEU A 147 -23.35 6.35 8.98
C LEU A 147 -22.60 6.94 7.78
N GLN A 148 -23.05 8.11 7.30
CA GLN A 148 -22.38 8.84 6.23
C GLN A 148 -21.11 9.50 6.75
N MET A 149 -20.01 8.78 6.69
CA MET A 149 -18.69 9.24 7.12
C MET A 149 -17.80 9.66 5.93
N GLY A 150 -18.16 9.28 4.70
CA GLY A 150 -17.41 9.58 3.48
C GLY A 150 -15.94 9.21 3.61
N VAL A 151 -15.07 10.03 3.05
CA VAL A 151 -13.62 9.80 3.03
C VAL A 151 -12.97 9.77 4.43
N PHE A 152 -13.62 10.35 5.44
CA PHE A 152 -13.12 10.29 6.82
C PHE A 152 -13.09 8.86 7.36
N ALA A 153 -14.09 8.03 7.03
CA ALA A 153 -14.06 6.60 7.37
C ALA A 153 -12.81 5.93 6.81
N GLY A 154 -12.47 6.25 5.56
CA GLY A 154 -11.27 5.74 4.90
C GLY A 154 -9.98 6.19 5.58
N ILE A 155 -9.86 7.48 5.88
CA ILE A 155 -8.67 8.04 6.53
C ILE A 155 -8.47 7.43 7.93
N VAL A 156 -9.53 7.36 8.75
CA VAL A 156 -9.47 6.75 10.09
C VAL A 156 -9.04 5.29 10.00
N THR A 157 -9.69 4.52 9.11
CA THR A 157 -9.35 3.11 8.87
C THR A 157 -7.89 2.94 8.46
N GLY A 158 -7.43 3.71 7.48
CA GLY A 158 -6.06 3.62 6.97
C GLY A 158 -5.00 3.95 8.01
N LEU A 159 -5.23 5.00 8.83
CA LEU A 159 -4.34 5.39 9.91
C LEU A 159 -4.25 4.32 10.99
N VAL A 160 -5.39 3.81 11.44
CA VAL A 160 -5.43 2.78 12.50
C VAL A 160 -4.81 1.48 11.99
N ALA A 161 -5.16 1.04 10.79
CA ALA A 161 -4.59 -0.19 10.21
C ALA A 161 -3.07 -0.09 10.00
N ALA A 162 -2.57 1.06 9.54
CA ALA A 162 -1.13 1.31 9.42
C ALA A 162 -0.42 1.25 10.77
N GLU A 163 -0.98 1.89 11.80
CA GLU A 163 -0.41 1.87 13.15
C GLU A 163 -0.42 0.46 13.74
N LEU A 164 -1.52 -0.28 13.58
CA LEU A 164 -1.61 -1.68 14.01
C LEU A 164 -0.57 -2.55 13.27
N CYS A 165 -0.40 -2.34 11.96
CA CYS A 165 0.63 -3.03 11.20
C CYS A 165 2.02 -2.68 11.72
N ASN A 166 2.36 -1.39 11.86
CA ASN A 166 3.66 -0.92 12.36
C ASN A 166 3.99 -1.49 13.74
N ARG A 167 2.98 -1.76 14.57
CA ARG A 167 3.16 -2.26 15.93
C ARG A 167 3.21 -3.78 16.03
N TYR A 168 2.43 -4.50 15.22
CA TYR A 168 2.18 -5.93 15.43
C TYR A 168 2.74 -6.85 14.35
N TYR A 169 3.36 -6.36 13.27
CA TYR A 169 3.88 -7.18 12.17
C TYR A 169 5.01 -8.16 12.59
N LYS A 170 5.64 -7.93 13.74
CA LYS A 170 6.66 -8.80 14.35
C LYS A 170 6.16 -9.54 15.60
N MET A 171 4.84 -9.54 15.87
CA MET A 171 4.30 -10.12 17.10
C MET A 171 4.57 -11.61 17.17
N GLN A 172 5.27 -12.02 18.22
CA GLN A 172 5.49 -13.43 18.53
C GLN A 172 4.37 -13.91 19.45
N LEU A 173 3.74 -15.01 19.09
CA LEU A 173 2.71 -15.67 19.89
C LEU A 173 3.25 -16.94 20.52
N PRO A 174 2.63 -17.42 21.61
CA PRO A 174 2.98 -18.73 22.23
C PRO A 174 2.99 -19.84 21.17
N PRO A 175 3.75 -20.94 21.38
CA PRO A 175 3.93 -22.00 20.38
C PRO A 175 2.64 -22.55 19.79
N ALA A 176 1.60 -22.74 20.62
CA ALA A 176 0.27 -23.20 20.17
C ALA A 176 -0.43 -22.26 19.16
N PHE A 177 -0.06 -20.98 19.12
CA PHE A 177 -0.62 -19.96 18.23
C PHE A 177 0.41 -19.37 17.28
N SER A 178 1.61 -19.93 17.19
CA SER A 178 2.73 -19.39 16.41
C SER A 178 2.39 -19.18 14.93
N PHE A 179 1.50 -20.02 14.36
CA PHE A 179 0.99 -19.88 13.00
C PHE A 179 0.36 -18.51 12.73
N PHE A 180 -0.32 -17.93 13.72
CA PHE A 180 -0.97 -16.62 13.63
C PHE A 180 -0.03 -15.45 13.97
N GLY A 181 1.24 -15.72 14.29
CA GLY A 181 2.22 -14.69 14.61
C GLY A 181 2.75 -13.93 13.40
N GLY A 182 3.55 -12.92 13.67
CA GLY A 182 4.16 -12.07 12.65
C GLY A 182 3.12 -11.30 11.83
N THR A 183 3.32 -11.22 10.53
CA THR A 183 2.45 -10.49 9.60
C THR A 183 1.00 -11.00 9.57
N ARG A 184 0.78 -12.28 9.85
CA ARG A 184 -0.57 -12.90 9.90
C ARG A 184 -1.41 -12.39 11.06
N PHE A 185 -0.78 -11.90 12.12
CA PHE A 185 -1.48 -11.33 13.28
C PHE A 185 -2.14 -9.97 12.97
N VAL A 186 -1.59 -9.21 12.03
CA VAL A 186 -2.08 -7.86 11.69
C VAL A 186 -3.55 -7.86 11.23
N PRO A 187 -3.99 -8.68 10.25
CA PRO A 187 -5.40 -8.75 9.87
C PRO A 187 -6.34 -9.12 11.03
N ILE A 188 -5.90 -10.01 11.94
CA ILE A 188 -6.69 -10.43 13.11
C ILE A 188 -6.89 -9.25 14.06
N VAL A 189 -5.82 -8.52 14.36
CA VAL A 189 -5.88 -7.33 15.22
C VAL A 189 -6.71 -6.23 14.55
N CYS A 190 -6.58 -6.03 13.24
CA CYS A 190 -7.40 -5.11 12.47
C CYS A 190 -8.89 -5.43 12.58
N MET A 191 -9.27 -6.72 12.58
CA MET A 191 -10.66 -7.14 12.78
C MET A 191 -11.16 -6.75 14.18
N ILE A 192 -10.39 -7.04 15.23
CA ILE A 192 -10.76 -6.72 16.62
C ILE A 192 -10.90 -5.19 16.79
N PHE A 193 -9.91 -4.44 16.32
CA PHE A 193 -9.95 -2.97 16.41
C PHE A 193 -11.03 -2.36 15.50
N GLY A 194 -11.39 -3.00 14.40
CA GLY A 194 -12.51 -2.62 13.54
C GLY A 194 -13.83 -2.61 14.31
N ILE A 195 -14.08 -3.62 15.17
CA ILE A 195 -15.24 -3.65 16.05
C ILE A 195 -15.17 -2.48 17.07
N ILE A 196 -14.04 -2.32 17.76
CA ILE A 196 -13.87 -1.27 18.79
C ILE A 196 -14.09 0.11 18.18
N VAL A 197 -13.42 0.41 17.06
CA VAL A 197 -13.56 1.71 16.38
C VAL A 197 -14.95 1.88 15.78
N GLY A 198 -15.59 0.82 15.30
CA GLY A 198 -16.98 0.86 14.86
C GLY A 198 -17.93 1.31 15.96
N ILE A 199 -17.77 0.75 17.16
CA ILE A 199 -18.53 1.18 18.35
C ILE A 199 -18.26 2.65 18.68
N VAL A 200 -16.98 3.05 18.73
CA VAL A 200 -16.60 4.43 19.02
C VAL A 200 -17.18 5.39 17.97
N MET A 201 -17.08 5.06 16.70
CA MET A 201 -17.57 5.91 15.62
C MET A 201 -19.10 6.02 15.62
N TYR A 202 -19.84 4.97 16.00
CA TYR A 202 -21.27 5.04 16.16
C TYR A 202 -21.70 6.15 17.14
N PHE A 203 -20.98 6.31 18.27
CA PHE A 203 -21.29 7.35 19.26
C PHE A 203 -20.68 8.72 18.93
N VAL A 204 -19.48 8.75 18.38
CA VAL A 204 -18.72 10.00 18.17
C VAL A 204 -19.08 10.68 16.85
N TRP A 205 -19.29 9.90 15.79
CA TRP A 205 -19.50 10.46 14.47
C TRP A 205 -20.72 11.38 14.35
N PRO A 206 -21.89 11.12 14.95
CA PRO A 206 -23.03 12.02 14.88
C PRO A 206 -22.73 13.43 15.37
N PHE A 207 -21.87 13.59 16.38
CA PHE A 207 -21.44 14.92 16.86
C PHE A 207 -20.57 15.63 15.82
N ILE A 208 -19.61 14.91 15.24
CA ILE A 208 -18.75 15.42 14.14
C ILE A 208 -19.61 15.81 12.95
N GLN A 209 -20.55 14.95 12.57
CA GLN A 209 -21.44 15.16 11.43
C GLN A 209 -22.35 16.37 11.63
N ASN A 210 -22.91 16.56 12.82
CA ASN A 210 -23.69 17.76 13.16
C ASN A 210 -22.83 19.03 13.08
N GLY A 211 -21.57 18.97 13.54
CA GLY A 211 -20.59 20.04 13.35
C GLY A 211 -20.33 20.36 11.88
N ILE A 212 -20.17 19.34 11.05
CA ILE A 212 -19.99 19.47 9.60
C ILE A 212 -21.22 20.14 8.97
N PHE A 213 -22.43 19.74 9.32
CA PHE A 213 -23.66 20.37 8.83
C PHE A 213 -23.79 21.83 9.26
N ALA A 214 -23.43 22.14 10.51
CA ALA A 214 -23.45 23.53 11.01
C ALA A 214 -22.44 24.42 10.29
N LEU A 215 -21.20 23.92 10.07
CA LEU A 215 -20.18 24.60 9.29
C LEU A 215 -20.59 24.78 7.82
N GLY A 216 -21.21 23.75 7.22
CA GLY A 216 -21.76 23.81 5.86
C GLY A 216 -22.80 24.93 5.74
N GLY A 217 -23.71 25.04 6.69
CA GLY A 217 -24.69 26.13 6.76
C GLY A 217 -24.04 27.51 6.90
N LEU A 218 -22.98 27.64 7.69
CA LEU A 218 -22.22 28.88 7.84
C LEU A 218 -21.52 29.29 6.51
N VAL A 219 -20.88 28.34 5.85
CA VAL A 219 -20.20 28.55 4.54
C VAL A 219 -21.21 28.93 3.49
N GLN A 220 -22.42 28.32 3.49
CA GLN A 220 -23.50 28.66 2.58
C GLN A 220 -23.99 30.09 2.84
N ALA A 221 -24.18 30.49 4.09
CA ALA A 221 -24.58 31.83 4.49
C ALA A 221 -23.54 32.91 4.14
N ALA A 222 -22.25 32.55 4.09
CA ALA A 222 -21.16 33.47 3.71
C ALA A 222 -21.17 33.83 2.21
N GLY A 223 -21.94 33.13 1.37
CA GLY A 223 -22.13 33.46 -0.06
C GLY A 223 -20.83 33.62 -0.86
N TYR A 224 -20.78 34.69 -1.66
CA TYR A 224 -19.61 34.95 -2.52
C TYR A 224 -18.30 35.18 -1.78
N PHE A 225 -18.35 35.78 -0.57
CA PHE A 225 -17.18 35.97 0.27
C PHE A 225 -16.63 34.63 0.81
N GLY A 226 -17.51 33.71 1.20
CA GLY A 226 -17.12 32.37 1.59
C GLY A 226 -16.39 31.63 0.46
N THR A 227 -16.88 31.75 -0.76
CA THR A 227 -16.25 31.17 -1.95
C THR A 227 -14.87 31.78 -2.25
N PHE A 228 -14.72 33.11 -2.07
CA PHE A 228 -13.42 33.81 -2.17
C PHE A 228 -12.41 33.24 -1.14
N ILE A 229 -12.81 33.15 0.12
CA ILE A 229 -11.94 32.61 1.19
C ILE A 229 -11.57 31.16 0.92
N PHE A 230 -12.51 30.34 0.45
CA PHE A 230 -12.23 28.95 0.06
C PHE A 230 -11.11 28.87 -0.98
N GLY A 231 -11.18 29.66 -2.06
CA GLY A 231 -10.16 29.68 -3.10
C GLY A 231 -8.79 30.17 -2.60
N CYS A 232 -8.77 31.18 -1.70
CA CYS A 232 -7.53 31.63 -1.08
C CYS A 232 -6.91 30.53 -0.20
N CYS A 233 -7.69 29.89 0.66
CA CYS A 233 -7.20 28.84 1.57
C CYS A 233 -6.68 27.61 0.79
N GLU A 234 -7.40 27.20 -0.24
CA GLU A 234 -7.03 26.04 -1.06
C GLU A 234 -5.65 26.26 -1.70
N ARG A 235 -5.39 27.45 -2.26
CA ARG A 235 -4.09 27.76 -2.87
C ARG A 235 -2.99 28.01 -1.83
N ALA A 236 -3.29 28.70 -0.74
CA ALA A 236 -2.32 28.94 0.33
C ALA A 236 -1.76 27.66 0.97
N LEU A 237 -2.48 26.55 0.88
CA LEU A 237 -2.09 25.27 1.45
C LEU A 237 -1.21 24.39 0.52
N ILE A 238 -1.03 24.77 -0.76
CA ILE A 238 -0.21 24.02 -1.72
C ILE A 238 1.26 23.85 -1.28
N PRO A 239 1.97 24.89 -0.78
CA PRO A 239 3.36 24.73 -0.34
C PRO A 239 3.54 23.65 0.73
N PHE A 240 2.51 23.47 1.56
CA PHE A 240 2.50 22.51 2.64
C PHE A 240 2.04 21.11 2.19
N GLY A 241 1.43 21.00 0.99
CA GLY A 241 0.82 19.77 0.49
C GLY A 241 -0.45 19.37 1.25
N LEU A 242 -1.13 20.34 1.88
CA LEU A 242 -2.33 20.14 2.69
C LEU A 242 -3.63 20.50 1.97
N HIS A 243 -3.56 21.09 0.77
CA HIS A 243 -4.74 21.52 0.00
C HIS A 243 -5.71 20.34 -0.27
N HIS A 244 -5.20 19.13 -0.51
CA HIS A 244 -6.07 17.95 -0.67
C HIS A 244 -6.91 17.66 0.59
N ILE A 245 -6.31 17.76 1.77
CA ILE A 245 -7.03 17.55 3.04
C ILE A 245 -8.08 18.66 3.24
N PHE A 246 -7.81 19.85 2.74
CA PHE A 246 -8.71 21.01 2.88
C PHE A 246 -9.95 20.91 1.97
N TYR A 247 -9.79 20.63 0.66
CA TYR A 247 -10.93 20.66 -0.26
C TYR A 247 -11.78 19.38 -0.26
N LEU A 248 -11.18 18.20 0.05
CA LEU A 248 -11.91 16.92 0.04
C LEU A 248 -13.18 16.90 0.91
N PRO A 249 -13.21 17.48 2.12
CA PRO A 249 -14.45 17.59 2.88
C PRO A 249 -15.56 18.34 2.15
N PHE A 250 -15.24 19.41 1.41
CA PHE A 250 -16.22 20.15 0.62
C PHE A 250 -16.71 19.32 -0.58
N TRP A 251 -15.84 18.57 -1.20
CA TRP A 251 -16.19 17.75 -2.37
C TRP A 251 -17.02 16.54 -2.02
N GLN A 252 -16.80 15.92 -0.85
CA GLN A 252 -17.29 14.59 -0.51
C GLN A 252 -18.26 14.55 0.68
N THR A 253 -18.52 15.68 1.34
CA THR A 253 -19.40 15.71 2.53
C THR A 253 -20.38 16.86 2.49
N GLY A 254 -21.30 16.91 3.45
CA GLY A 254 -22.30 17.98 3.58
C GLY A 254 -21.72 19.40 3.74
N LEU A 255 -20.40 19.58 3.92
CA LEU A 255 -19.76 20.89 3.84
C LEU A 255 -19.89 21.54 2.46
N GLY A 256 -19.87 20.75 1.41
CA GLY A 256 -20.06 21.19 0.04
C GLY A 256 -21.50 21.31 -0.41
N GLY A 257 -22.44 21.02 0.46
CA GLY A 257 -23.87 21.07 0.20
C GLY A 257 -24.55 19.69 0.25
N THR A 258 -25.88 19.74 0.25
CA THR A 258 -26.77 18.56 0.15
C THR A 258 -27.87 18.88 -0.85
N ALA A 259 -28.15 17.97 -1.75
CA ALA A 259 -29.20 18.10 -2.76
C ALA A 259 -29.96 16.79 -2.92
N VAL A 260 -31.24 16.86 -3.29
CA VAL A 260 -32.06 15.69 -3.66
C VAL A 260 -32.13 15.62 -5.18
N ILE A 261 -31.56 14.55 -5.76
CA ILE A 261 -31.47 14.33 -7.20
C ILE A 261 -32.11 12.97 -7.50
N ASP A 262 -33.11 12.95 -8.36
CA ASP A 262 -33.92 11.74 -8.71
C ASP A 262 -34.42 10.96 -7.47
N GLY A 263 -34.77 11.69 -6.40
CA GLY A 263 -35.28 11.11 -5.15
C GLY A 263 -34.20 10.56 -4.23
N GLN A 264 -32.90 10.76 -4.56
CA GLN A 264 -31.74 10.36 -3.74
C GLN A 264 -31.07 11.58 -3.11
N THR A 265 -30.81 11.54 -1.81
CA THR A 265 -30.06 12.59 -1.13
C THR A 265 -28.56 12.41 -1.38
N VAL A 266 -27.97 13.39 -2.02
CA VAL A 266 -26.55 13.41 -2.38
C VAL A 266 -25.85 14.54 -1.63
N MET A 267 -24.68 14.25 -1.06
CA MET A 267 -23.88 15.21 -0.31
C MET A 267 -22.50 15.38 -0.91
N GLY A 268 -22.01 16.62 -0.84
CA GLY A 268 -20.70 17.00 -1.34
C GLY A 268 -20.75 17.58 -2.76
N ALA A 269 -20.02 18.64 -2.97
CA ALA A 269 -20.03 19.43 -4.22
C ALA A 269 -19.80 18.56 -5.46
N GLN A 270 -18.81 17.68 -5.43
CA GLN A 270 -18.46 16.82 -6.56
C GLN A 270 -19.48 15.71 -6.78
N ASN A 271 -19.99 15.12 -5.71
CA ASN A 271 -20.99 14.06 -5.79
C ASN A 271 -22.33 14.60 -6.33
N ILE A 272 -22.74 15.81 -5.87
CA ILE A 272 -23.93 16.50 -6.38
C ILE A 272 -23.77 16.74 -7.88
N PHE A 273 -22.66 17.31 -8.32
CA PHE A 273 -22.39 17.56 -9.73
C PHE A 273 -22.48 16.28 -10.59
N PHE A 274 -21.87 15.19 -10.15
CA PHE A 274 -21.92 13.92 -10.92
C PHE A 274 -23.31 13.28 -10.94
N ALA A 275 -24.07 13.41 -9.87
CA ALA A 275 -25.47 12.96 -9.86
C ALA A 275 -26.32 13.81 -10.82
N GLU A 276 -26.16 15.15 -10.82
CA GLU A 276 -26.82 16.06 -11.75
C GLU A 276 -26.40 15.80 -13.20
N LEU A 277 -25.14 15.51 -13.48
CA LEU A 277 -24.64 15.17 -14.81
C LEU A 277 -25.29 13.89 -15.36
N ALA A 278 -25.50 12.89 -14.51
CA ALA A 278 -26.13 11.63 -14.87
C ALA A 278 -27.67 11.72 -14.97
N SER A 279 -28.29 12.66 -14.25
CA SER A 279 -29.74 12.82 -14.20
C SER A 279 -30.32 13.39 -15.51
N PRO A 280 -31.33 12.76 -16.10
CA PRO A 280 -32.05 13.31 -17.23
C PRO A 280 -32.97 14.49 -16.85
N ASN A 281 -33.27 14.67 -15.56
CA ASN A 281 -34.18 15.68 -15.04
C ASN A 281 -33.49 17.00 -14.69
N THR A 282 -32.14 17.05 -14.72
CA THR A 282 -31.36 18.24 -14.40
C THR A 282 -31.33 19.20 -15.59
N GLU A 283 -31.98 20.35 -15.44
CA GLU A 283 -31.96 21.45 -16.42
C GLU A 283 -30.71 22.31 -16.29
N HIS A 284 -30.29 22.63 -15.06
CA HIS A 284 -29.10 23.42 -14.72
C HIS A 284 -28.33 22.75 -13.60
N PHE A 285 -27.00 22.81 -13.67
CA PHE A 285 -26.18 22.34 -12.55
C PHE A 285 -26.24 23.31 -11.38
N SER A 286 -26.17 22.79 -10.15
CA SER A 286 -26.18 23.57 -8.93
C SER A 286 -24.96 24.49 -8.83
N VAL A 287 -25.16 25.79 -8.94
CA VAL A 287 -24.12 26.80 -8.75
C VAL A 287 -23.58 26.75 -7.32
N ASP A 288 -24.44 26.49 -6.34
CA ASP A 288 -24.08 26.38 -4.92
C ASP A 288 -23.16 25.18 -4.62
N ALA A 289 -23.31 24.07 -5.32
CA ALA A 289 -22.39 22.95 -5.24
C ALA A 289 -21.11 23.24 -6.04
N CYS A 290 -21.26 23.64 -7.30
CA CYS A 290 -20.13 23.86 -8.21
C CYS A 290 -19.19 24.98 -7.79
N ARG A 291 -19.61 25.94 -6.91
CA ARG A 291 -18.76 27.04 -6.44
C ARG A 291 -17.45 26.62 -5.76
N PHE A 292 -17.37 25.37 -5.25
CA PHE A 292 -16.17 24.78 -4.66
C PHE A 292 -15.31 24.01 -5.67
N LEU A 293 -15.73 23.99 -6.95
CA LEU A 293 -15.10 23.24 -8.04
C LEU A 293 -14.58 24.19 -9.12
N MET A 294 -15.47 24.98 -9.73
CA MET A 294 -15.30 25.72 -10.98
C MET A 294 -14.28 26.86 -10.94
N GLY A 295 -13.96 27.39 -9.75
CA GLY A 295 -13.11 28.59 -9.63
C GLY A 295 -11.65 28.36 -10.01
N LYS A 296 -11.24 27.12 -10.22
CA LYS A 296 -9.88 26.76 -10.63
C LYS A 296 -9.63 26.96 -12.12
N PHE A 297 -10.61 26.72 -12.97
CA PHE A 297 -10.45 26.82 -14.43
C PHE A 297 -9.84 28.17 -14.89
N PRO A 298 -10.30 29.36 -14.42
CA PRO A 298 -9.77 30.63 -14.92
C PRO A 298 -8.28 30.83 -14.67
N PHE A 299 -7.78 30.50 -13.48
CA PHE A 299 -6.37 30.73 -13.21
C PHE A 299 -5.49 29.57 -13.70
N MET A 300 -5.99 28.31 -13.74
CA MET A 300 -5.22 27.17 -14.24
C MET A 300 -5.06 27.20 -15.77
N MET A 301 -6.13 27.53 -16.48
CA MET A 301 -6.13 27.53 -17.95
C MET A 301 -5.67 28.88 -18.55
N ALA A 302 -5.84 29.99 -17.85
CA ALA A 302 -5.51 31.32 -18.39
C ALA A 302 -4.48 32.07 -17.54
N GLY A 303 -4.67 32.14 -16.22
CA GLY A 303 -3.82 32.91 -15.32
C GLY A 303 -2.38 32.41 -15.25
N LEU A 304 -2.17 31.13 -14.92
CA LEU A 304 -0.83 30.56 -14.80
C LEU A 304 -0.06 30.49 -16.13
N PRO A 305 -0.67 30.11 -17.27
CA PRO A 305 -0.02 30.24 -18.57
C PRO A 305 0.38 31.68 -18.89
N ALA A 306 -0.47 32.66 -18.54
CA ALA A 306 -0.14 34.08 -18.71
C ALA A 306 0.99 34.54 -17.76
N ALA A 307 1.03 34.02 -16.53
CA ALA A 307 2.14 34.25 -15.60
C ALA A 307 3.46 33.67 -16.15
N ALA A 308 3.42 32.45 -16.73
CA ALA A 308 4.59 31.88 -17.42
C ALA A 308 5.07 32.75 -18.57
N PHE A 309 4.15 33.25 -19.37
CA PHE A 309 4.48 34.19 -20.46
C PHE A 309 5.04 35.50 -19.94
N ALA A 310 4.53 36.03 -18.82
CA ALA A 310 5.08 37.24 -18.18
C ALA A 310 6.53 36.99 -17.70
N MET A 311 6.80 35.86 -17.02
CA MET A 311 8.15 35.47 -16.60
C MET A 311 9.09 35.35 -17.80
N TYR A 312 8.66 34.68 -18.89
CA TYR A 312 9.42 34.58 -20.13
C TYR A 312 9.79 35.97 -20.73
N THR A 313 8.84 36.90 -20.75
CA THR A 313 9.11 38.24 -21.29
C THR A 313 10.12 39.02 -20.45
N CYS A 314 10.21 38.72 -19.15
CA CYS A 314 11.14 39.34 -18.21
C CYS A 314 12.51 38.65 -18.15
N ALA A 315 12.68 37.45 -18.76
CA ALA A 315 13.93 36.70 -18.76
C ALA A 315 15.06 37.47 -19.49
N ARG A 316 16.32 37.29 -18.99
CA ARG A 316 17.51 37.85 -19.63
C ARG A 316 17.73 37.25 -21.01
N PRO A 317 18.24 38.03 -22.00
CA PRO A 317 18.39 37.54 -23.39
C PRO A 317 19.18 36.24 -23.49
N GLU A 318 20.24 36.07 -22.67
CA GLU A 318 21.13 34.93 -22.68
C GLU A 318 20.44 33.63 -22.19
N LYS A 319 19.57 33.77 -21.21
CA LYS A 319 18.81 32.63 -20.60
C LYS A 319 17.41 32.45 -21.19
N LYS A 320 16.97 33.33 -22.09
CA LYS A 320 15.59 33.40 -22.59
C LYS A 320 15.13 32.11 -23.29
N LYS A 321 16.01 31.48 -24.08
CA LYS A 321 15.67 30.24 -24.81
C LYS A 321 15.38 29.10 -23.86
N ALA A 322 16.23 28.89 -22.84
CA ALA A 322 16.06 27.81 -21.86
C ALA A 322 14.86 28.08 -20.94
N ALA A 323 14.69 29.34 -20.46
CA ALA A 323 13.52 29.73 -19.68
C ALA A 323 12.22 29.55 -20.47
N GLY A 324 12.25 29.87 -21.78
CA GLY A 324 11.09 29.70 -22.67
C GLY A 324 10.65 28.25 -22.79
N SER A 325 11.57 27.32 -22.97
CA SER A 325 11.25 25.89 -23.06
C SER A 325 10.61 25.37 -21.76
N LEU A 326 11.22 25.71 -20.62
CA LEU A 326 10.68 25.35 -19.31
C LEU A 326 9.29 25.91 -19.07
N LEU A 327 9.14 27.25 -19.19
CA LEU A 327 7.90 27.96 -18.89
C LEU A 327 6.76 27.59 -19.84
N PHE A 328 7.07 27.31 -21.12
CA PHE A 328 6.08 26.77 -22.06
C PHE A 328 5.59 25.40 -21.65
N SER A 329 6.50 24.48 -21.29
CA SER A 329 6.14 23.13 -20.86
C SER A 329 5.24 23.14 -19.62
N VAL A 330 5.61 23.87 -18.55
CA VAL A 330 4.82 23.92 -17.32
C VAL A 330 3.51 24.68 -17.50
N GLY A 331 3.48 25.73 -18.34
CA GLY A 331 2.26 26.44 -18.69
C GLY A 331 1.28 25.59 -19.50
N LEU A 332 1.80 24.82 -20.46
CA LEU A 332 0.99 23.87 -21.24
C LEU A 332 0.44 22.75 -20.36
N THR A 333 1.23 22.24 -19.42
CA THR A 333 0.78 21.24 -18.45
C THR A 333 -0.38 21.78 -17.61
N SER A 334 -0.26 23.00 -17.07
CA SER A 334 -1.35 23.65 -16.32
C SER A 334 -2.61 23.81 -17.19
N PHE A 335 -2.47 24.29 -18.43
CA PHE A 335 -3.60 24.48 -19.34
C PHE A 335 -4.31 23.17 -19.71
N LEU A 336 -3.56 22.13 -20.09
CA LEU A 336 -4.15 20.87 -20.57
C LEU A 336 -4.69 20.00 -19.44
N THR A 337 -3.90 19.85 -18.39
CA THR A 337 -4.17 18.87 -17.34
C THR A 337 -4.59 19.49 -16.01
N GLY A 338 -4.43 20.83 -15.82
CA GLY A 338 -4.69 21.48 -14.54
C GLY A 338 -3.69 21.14 -13.42
N ILE A 339 -2.57 20.48 -13.74
CA ILE A 339 -1.49 20.22 -12.77
C ILE A 339 -0.64 21.49 -12.65
N THR A 340 -0.74 22.18 -11.53
CA THR A 340 -0.18 23.51 -11.34
C THR A 340 1.12 23.55 -10.53
N GLU A 341 1.44 22.49 -9.78
CA GLU A 341 2.63 22.45 -8.94
C GLU A 341 3.93 22.77 -9.71
N PRO A 342 4.16 22.25 -10.93
CA PRO A 342 5.39 22.57 -11.65
C PRO A 342 5.55 24.05 -11.96
N ILE A 343 4.48 24.75 -12.32
CA ILE A 343 4.54 26.19 -12.61
C ILE A 343 4.55 27.02 -11.33
N GLU A 344 3.75 26.68 -10.32
CA GLU A 344 3.71 27.41 -9.05
C GLU A 344 5.07 27.36 -8.34
N PHE A 345 5.76 26.21 -8.36
CA PHE A 345 7.08 26.10 -7.76
C PHE A 345 8.15 26.94 -8.45
N THR A 346 7.97 27.34 -9.70
CA THR A 346 8.90 28.25 -10.37
C THR A 346 8.94 29.65 -9.76
N PHE A 347 7.90 30.07 -9.05
CA PHE A 347 7.85 31.37 -8.38
C PHE A 347 7.59 31.28 -6.87
N LEU A 348 7.02 30.18 -6.37
CA LEU A 348 6.76 30.01 -4.94
C LEU A 348 8.02 30.18 -4.07
N PHE A 349 9.13 29.57 -4.48
CA PHE A 349 10.37 29.59 -3.68
C PHE A 349 11.26 30.79 -4.02
N LEU A 350 11.22 31.28 -5.25
CA LEU A 350 12.09 32.33 -5.75
C LEU A 350 11.47 33.75 -5.63
N ALA A 351 10.15 33.81 -5.61
CA ALA A 351 9.38 35.04 -5.62
C ALA A 351 8.05 34.87 -4.86
N LYS A 352 8.15 34.65 -3.55
CA LYS A 352 7.00 34.40 -2.65
C LYS A 352 5.90 35.45 -2.72
N GLU A 353 6.26 36.68 -3.07
CA GLU A 353 5.34 37.79 -3.25
C GLU A 353 4.37 37.54 -4.42
N LEU A 354 4.86 36.92 -5.50
CA LEU A 354 4.02 36.54 -6.65
C LEU A 354 3.08 35.38 -6.26
N PHE A 355 3.53 34.50 -5.38
CA PHE A 355 2.67 33.45 -4.88
C PHE A 355 1.51 33.99 -4.02
N MET A 356 1.76 34.97 -3.17
CA MET A 356 0.69 35.60 -2.38
C MET A 356 -0.33 36.33 -3.28
N ILE A 357 0.14 36.95 -4.36
CA ILE A 357 -0.73 37.59 -5.38
C ILE A 357 -1.56 36.50 -6.08
N HIS A 358 -0.95 35.38 -6.43
CA HIS A 358 -1.64 34.25 -7.02
C HIS A 358 -2.74 33.67 -6.10
N VAL A 359 -2.45 33.48 -4.80
CA VAL A 359 -3.43 33.07 -3.78
C VAL A 359 -4.64 34.02 -3.77
N PHE A 360 -4.42 35.33 -3.76
CA PHE A 360 -5.49 36.33 -3.79
C PHE A 360 -6.32 36.22 -5.08
N TYR A 361 -5.66 36.11 -6.23
CA TYR A 361 -6.35 36.01 -7.53
C TYR A 361 -7.12 34.69 -7.68
N ALA A 362 -6.64 33.59 -7.09
CA ALA A 362 -7.40 32.35 -7.06
C ALA A 362 -8.73 32.54 -6.32
N GLY A 363 -8.72 33.19 -5.14
CA GLY A 363 -9.95 33.56 -4.45
C GLY A 363 -10.89 34.44 -5.31
N CYS A 364 -10.33 35.43 -6.03
CA CYS A 364 -11.11 36.25 -6.96
C CYS A 364 -11.73 35.42 -8.09
N CYS A 365 -11.01 34.44 -8.65
CA CYS A 365 -11.53 33.57 -9.69
C CYS A 365 -12.70 32.70 -9.19
N PHE A 366 -12.57 32.11 -7.99
CA PHE A 366 -13.66 31.36 -7.37
C PHE A 366 -14.90 32.26 -7.17
N ALA A 367 -14.74 33.45 -6.60
CA ALA A 367 -15.85 34.38 -6.39
C ALA A 367 -16.46 34.83 -7.71
N ALA A 368 -15.64 35.15 -8.73
CA ALA A 368 -16.11 35.57 -10.04
C ALA A 368 -16.97 34.53 -10.74
N CYS A 369 -16.53 33.26 -10.74
CA CYS A 369 -17.33 32.15 -11.28
C CYS A 369 -18.66 32.03 -10.57
N HIS A 370 -18.68 32.12 -9.22
CA HIS A 370 -19.90 32.06 -8.43
C HIS A 370 -20.86 33.24 -8.73
N VAL A 371 -20.34 34.44 -8.82
CA VAL A 371 -21.15 35.64 -9.18
C VAL A 371 -21.74 35.55 -10.59
N LEU A 372 -21.01 35.00 -11.55
CA LEU A 372 -21.44 34.80 -12.92
C LEU A 372 -22.42 33.61 -13.08
N GLY A 373 -22.67 32.85 -12.03
CA GLY A 373 -23.57 31.69 -12.09
C GLY A 373 -23.05 30.53 -12.98
N ILE A 374 -21.72 30.46 -13.15
CA ILE A 374 -21.11 29.36 -13.89
C ILE A 374 -21.20 28.10 -13.00
N ALA A 375 -21.60 26.95 -13.57
CA ALA A 375 -21.75 25.72 -12.84
C ALA A 375 -21.07 24.57 -13.61
N MET A 376 -19.84 24.28 -13.24
CA MET A 376 -19.03 23.25 -13.88
C MET A 376 -18.40 22.36 -12.83
N GLY A 377 -18.36 21.07 -13.11
CA GLY A 377 -17.69 20.09 -12.27
C GLY A 377 -16.22 19.94 -12.60
N THR A 378 -15.60 19.16 -11.78
CA THR A 378 -14.21 18.73 -11.97
C THR A 378 -14.04 17.31 -11.42
N THR A 379 -13.12 16.57 -12.01
CA THR A 379 -12.69 15.30 -11.40
C THR A 379 -11.55 15.52 -10.42
N PHE A 380 -10.53 16.25 -10.85
CA PHE A 380 -9.35 16.53 -10.04
C PHE A 380 -8.53 17.69 -10.58
N SER A 381 -8.47 17.85 -11.91
CA SER A 381 -7.38 18.57 -12.55
C SER A 381 -7.76 19.94 -13.08
N ASP A 382 -9.02 20.25 -13.28
CA ASP A 382 -9.52 21.57 -13.70
C ASP A 382 -8.79 22.20 -14.93
N GLY A 383 -8.28 21.36 -15.83
CA GLY A 383 -7.67 21.74 -17.10
C GLY A 383 -8.63 21.68 -18.27
N LEU A 384 -8.09 21.79 -19.50
CA LEU A 384 -8.87 21.74 -20.74
C LEU A 384 -9.71 20.45 -20.85
N ILE A 385 -9.22 19.33 -20.36
CA ILE A 385 -9.93 18.06 -20.40
C ILE A 385 -11.23 18.15 -19.59
N ASP A 386 -11.15 18.55 -18.33
CA ASP A 386 -12.32 18.71 -17.46
C ASP A 386 -13.24 19.83 -17.97
N PHE A 387 -12.68 20.92 -18.51
CA PHE A 387 -13.46 22.01 -19.12
C PHE A 387 -14.33 21.51 -20.27
N ILE A 388 -13.80 20.66 -21.16
CA ILE A 388 -14.56 20.07 -22.26
C ILE A 388 -15.62 19.09 -21.73
N LEU A 389 -15.21 18.17 -20.83
CA LEU A 389 -16.09 17.10 -20.35
C LEU A 389 -17.26 17.61 -19.49
N TYR A 390 -17.01 18.61 -18.66
CA TYR A 390 -17.96 19.05 -17.63
C TYR A 390 -18.52 20.45 -17.84
N GLY A 391 -17.95 21.19 -18.76
CA GLY A 391 -18.46 22.50 -19.17
C GLY A 391 -19.13 22.46 -20.54
N VAL A 392 -18.33 22.12 -21.58
CA VAL A 392 -18.76 22.21 -22.97
C VAL A 392 -19.73 21.10 -23.35
N LEU A 393 -19.39 19.85 -23.03
CA LEU A 393 -20.12 18.67 -23.45
C LEU A 393 -21.56 18.58 -22.89
N PRO A 394 -21.85 18.94 -21.61
CA PRO A 394 -23.21 18.96 -21.11
C PRO A 394 -24.09 20.08 -21.71
N GLY A 395 -23.45 21.05 -22.38
CA GLY A 395 -24.13 22.19 -23.00
C GLY A 395 -24.13 23.46 -22.14
N ASN A 396 -24.26 24.62 -22.82
CA ASN A 396 -24.22 25.91 -22.12
C ASN A 396 -25.40 26.13 -21.20
N ASP A 397 -26.56 25.56 -21.52
CA ASP A 397 -27.79 25.74 -20.73
C ASP A 397 -27.63 25.10 -19.34
N LYS A 398 -26.85 24.01 -19.22
CA LYS A 398 -26.57 23.36 -17.94
C LYS A 398 -25.42 24.00 -17.18
N SER A 399 -24.37 24.45 -17.87
CA SER A 399 -23.07 24.80 -17.25
C SER A 399 -22.73 26.28 -17.27
N HIS A 400 -23.34 27.08 -18.16
CA HIS A 400 -22.99 28.48 -18.48
C HIS A 400 -21.51 28.67 -18.86
N TRP A 401 -20.88 27.64 -19.48
CA TRP A 401 -19.46 27.64 -19.80
C TRP A 401 -18.99 28.76 -20.72
N ILE A 402 -19.87 29.33 -21.58
CA ILE A 402 -19.54 30.42 -22.49
C ILE A 402 -19.06 31.63 -21.71
N LEU A 403 -19.63 31.90 -20.51
CA LEU A 403 -19.21 33.01 -19.64
C LEU A 403 -17.76 32.82 -19.11
N MET A 404 -17.21 31.63 -19.16
CA MET A 404 -15.82 31.38 -18.79
C MET A 404 -14.84 31.97 -19.79
N LEU A 405 -15.21 32.06 -21.08
CA LEU A 405 -14.31 32.56 -22.14
C LEU A 405 -13.87 34.04 -21.92
N PRO A 406 -14.81 35.01 -21.71
CA PRO A 406 -14.39 36.36 -21.36
C PRO A 406 -13.66 36.44 -20.03
N LEU A 407 -14.02 35.59 -19.04
CA LEU A 407 -13.31 35.53 -17.77
C LEU A 407 -11.86 35.05 -17.96
N PHE A 408 -11.60 34.07 -18.82
CA PHE A 408 -10.24 33.64 -19.18
C PHE A 408 -9.42 34.81 -19.74
N ALA A 409 -10.00 35.58 -20.65
CA ALA A 409 -9.30 36.74 -21.24
C ALA A 409 -8.93 37.81 -20.19
N VAL A 410 -9.87 38.11 -19.28
CA VAL A 410 -9.62 39.10 -18.19
C VAL A 410 -8.53 38.58 -17.25
N VAL A 411 -8.65 37.33 -16.82
CA VAL A 411 -7.68 36.70 -15.88
C VAL A 411 -6.28 36.61 -16.51
N ALA A 412 -6.16 36.23 -17.78
CA ALA A 412 -4.88 36.22 -18.49
C ALA A 412 -4.21 37.58 -18.52
N VAL A 413 -4.96 38.62 -18.87
CA VAL A 413 -4.44 40.01 -18.92
C VAL A 413 -4.01 40.49 -17.53
N VAL A 414 -4.83 40.25 -16.51
CA VAL A 414 -4.54 40.63 -15.12
C VAL A 414 -3.27 39.94 -14.63
N TYR A 415 -3.15 38.62 -14.79
CA TYR A 415 -1.95 37.89 -14.40
C TYR A 415 -0.71 38.36 -15.14
N PHE A 416 -0.80 38.51 -16.47
CA PHE A 416 0.34 38.96 -17.28
C PHE A 416 0.87 40.33 -16.84
N ILE A 417 -0.02 41.32 -16.72
CA ILE A 417 0.37 42.69 -16.35
C ILE A 417 0.94 42.71 -14.93
N THR A 418 0.26 42.07 -13.99
CA THR A 418 0.66 42.08 -12.58
C THR A 418 1.98 41.37 -12.36
N PHE A 419 2.14 40.16 -12.91
CA PHE A 419 3.39 39.42 -12.79
C PHE A 419 4.55 40.17 -13.42
N LYS A 420 4.39 40.68 -14.66
CA LYS A 420 5.42 41.46 -15.32
C LYS A 420 5.80 42.71 -14.52
N PHE A 421 4.81 43.42 -14.00
CA PHE A 421 5.03 44.65 -13.21
C PHE A 421 5.84 44.35 -11.94
N PHE A 422 5.44 43.38 -11.15
CA PHE A 422 6.12 43.07 -9.89
C PHE A 422 7.48 42.43 -10.10
N ILE A 423 7.66 41.54 -11.11
CA ILE A 423 8.96 40.98 -11.46
C ILE A 423 9.95 42.10 -11.76
N MET A 424 9.55 43.06 -12.55
CA MET A 424 10.43 44.17 -12.92
C MET A 424 10.64 45.19 -11.79
N LYS A 425 9.57 45.52 -11.04
CA LYS A 425 9.61 46.49 -9.95
C LYS A 425 10.45 46.04 -8.76
N TRP A 426 10.35 44.75 -8.39
CA TRP A 426 11.04 44.23 -7.23
C TRP A 426 12.27 43.40 -7.60
N ASP A 427 12.68 43.37 -8.87
CA ASP A 427 13.78 42.57 -9.42
C ASP A 427 13.74 41.13 -8.98
N LEU A 428 12.54 40.48 -9.05
CA LEU A 428 12.34 39.15 -8.60
C LEU A 428 13.10 38.14 -9.47
N LYS A 429 13.70 37.12 -8.84
CA LYS A 429 14.55 36.11 -9.48
C LYS A 429 13.69 34.94 -10.00
N THR A 430 12.81 35.23 -10.96
CA THR A 430 12.04 34.20 -11.66
C THR A 430 12.90 33.47 -12.70
N PRO A 431 12.45 32.32 -13.26
CA PRO A 431 13.21 31.56 -14.25
C PRO A 431 13.75 32.43 -15.40
N GLY A 432 15.06 32.36 -15.64
CA GLY A 432 15.78 33.22 -16.60
C GLY A 432 16.24 34.59 -16.08
N ARG A 433 16.07 34.85 -14.75
CA ARG A 433 16.58 36.04 -14.07
C ARG A 433 17.52 35.70 -12.92
N GLU A 434 17.93 34.45 -12.76
CA GLU A 434 18.89 34.01 -11.78
C GLU A 434 20.27 34.66 -11.99
N ALA A 435 21.13 34.71 -10.95
CA ALA A 435 22.50 35.21 -11.05
C ALA A 435 23.32 34.39 -12.06
N ASP A 436 24.42 34.99 -12.58
CA ASP A 436 25.18 34.39 -13.69
C ASP A 436 25.89 33.07 -13.32
N ASP A 437 26.10 32.84 -12.02
CA ASP A 437 26.76 31.64 -11.48
C ASP A 437 25.77 30.51 -11.08
N GLU A 438 24.47 30.73 -11.20
CA GLU A 438 23.44 29.75 -10.86
C GLU A 438 22.90 29.05 -12.11
N GLU A 439 23.03 27.72 -12.19
CA GLU A 439 22.34 26.91 -13.19
C GLU A 439 20.83 26.96 -12.99
N MET A 440 20.10 27.07 -14.11
CA MET A 440 18.65 27.06 -14.12
C MET A 440 18.13 25.66 -13.76
N LYS A 441 17.77 25.44 -12.50
CA LYS A 441 17.22 24.19 -11.98
C LYS A 441 15.79 24.39 -11.49
N MET A 442 14.93 23.41 -11.77
CA MET A 442 13.70 23.28 -10.99
C MET A 442 14.07 22.82 -9.60
N VAL A 443 13.83 23.65 -8.59
CA VAL A 443 14.07 23.28 -7.18
C VAL A 443 13.08 22.17 -6.81
N SER A 444 13.59 20.95 -6.63
CA SER A 444 12.77 19.84 -6.16
C SER A 444 12.49 19.98 -4.66
N LYS A 445 11.38 19.43 -4.22
CA LYS A 445 10.98 19.41 -2.80
C LYS A 445 12.05 18.79 -1.88
N ASP A 446 12.91 17.93 -2.42
CA ASP A 446 13.99 17.26 -1.68
C ASP A 446 15.25 18.13 -1.58
N GLU A 447 15.52 19.02 -2.55
CA GLU A 447 16.63 19.99 -2.47
C GLU A 447 16.35 21.10 -1.46
N TYR A 448 15.09 21.51 -1.32
CA TYR A 448 14.69 22.47 -0.28
C TYR A 448 14.90 21.89 1.14
N ARG A 449 14.65 20.61 1.36
CA ARG A 449 14.92 19.95 2.64
C ARG A 449 16.42 19.91 3.01
N LYS A 450 17.30 19.79 2.03
CA LYS A 450 18.75 19.82 2.23
C LYS A 450 19.28 21.23 2.55
N ALA A 451 18.66 22.24 1.98
CA ALA A 451 19.05 23.64 2.18
C ALA A 451 18.60 24.23 3.53
N THR A 452 17.55 23.69 4.17
CA THR A 452 16.99 24.20 5.44
C THR A 452 17.54 23.54 6.70
N GLY A 453 18.58 22.67 6.58
CA GLY A 453 19.45 22.29 7.72
C GLY A 453 18.80 21.40 8.79
N VAL A 454 17.77 20.58 8.48
CA VAL A 454 17.29 19.55 9.40
C VAL A 454 18.00 18.23 9.05
N GLY A 455 19.26 18.12 9.47
CA GLY A 455 20.08 16.95 9.32
C GLY A 455 20.81 16.64 10.63
N VAL A 456 20.69 15.42 11.07
CA VAL A 456 21.29 14.87 12.30
C VAL A 456 22.79 14.67 12.10
N ALA A 457 23.57 15.12 13.08
CA ALA A 457 25.02 14.92 13.15
C ALA A 457 25.39 13.46 13.42
N GLY A 458 26.43 13.00 12.74
CA GLY A 458 26.99 11.68 12.89
C GLY A 458 28.37 11.68 13.56
N GLY A 459 28.84 10.51 13.88
CA GLY A 459 30.28 10.21 13.91
C GLY A 459 30.79 9.25 14.97
N GLY A 460 31.31 8.13 14.52
CA GLY A 460 32.53 7.51 15.00
C GLY A 460 32.50 6.33 15.96
N ALA A 461 33.11 5.23 15.50
CA ALA A 461 33.79 4.12 16.21
C ALA A 461 33.12 2.72 16.13
N GLY A 462 33.69 1.90 15.26
CA GLY A 462 33.13 0.64 14.75
C GLY A 462 33.05 -0.59 15.67
N SER A 463 33.72 -0.72 16.81
CA SER A 463 33.68 -1.97 17.61
C SER A 463 32.83 -1.85 18.87
N ALA A 464 32.70 -0.66 19.45
CA ALA A 464 31.76 -0.39 20.55
C ALA A 464 30.30 -0.32 20.02
N ALA A 465 30.11 -0.04 18.74
CA ALA A 465 28.85 0.11 18.10
C ALA A 465 28.08 -1.24 17.87
N LEU A 466 28.79 -2.35 17.65
CA LEU A 466 28.16 -3.67 17.52
C LEU A 466 27.53 -4.13 18.85
N ALA A 467 28.15 -3.80 19.97
CA ALA A 467 27.62 -4.13 21.29
C ALA A 467 26.43 -3.30 21.72
N SER A 468 26.16 -2.16 21.06
CA SER A 468 25.02 -1.30 21.32
C SER A 468 23.76 -1.70 20.50
N LEU A 469 23.89 -2.62 19.55
CA LEU A 469 22.80 -3.10 18.71
C LEU A 469 21.94 -4.13 19.48
N THR A 470 20.66 -4.14 19.19
CA THR A 470 19.75 -5.20 19.68
C THR A 470 20.16 -6.56 19.11
N PRO A 471 19.82 -7.69 19.76
CA PRO A 471 20.13 -9.03 19.24
C PRO A 471 19.66 -9.24 17.80
N ASP A 472 18.50 -8.71 17.42
CA ASP A 472 17.96 -8.79 16.06
C ASP A 472 18.77 -7.96 15.06
N GLN A 473 19.27 -6.79 15.49
CA GLN A 473 20.14 -5.96 14.66
C GLN A 473 21.53 -6.58 14.52
N GLN A 474 22.06 -7.23 15.56
CA GLN A 474 23.32 -7.97 15.50
C GLN A 474 23.21 -9.14 14.53
N LYS A 475 22.09 -9.90 14.57
CA LYS A 475 21.79 -10.96 13.61
C LYS A 475 21.72 -10.41 12.18
N SER A 476 21.04 -9.29 11.98
CA SER A 476 20.92 -8.63 10.67
C SER A 476 22.27 -8.12 10.15
N ALA A 477 23.10 -7.56 11.02
CA ALA A 477 24.48 -7.13 10.69
C ALA A 477 25.34 -8.34 10.24
N THR A 478 25.22 -9.47 10.95
CA THR A 478 25.93 -10.69 10.61
C THR A 478 25.45 -11.28 9.27
N ILE A 479 24.14 -11.29 9.00
CA ILE A 479 23.59 -11.68 7.68
C ILE A 479 24.17 -10.77 6.59
N LEU A 480 24.18 -9.45 6.82
CA LEU A 480 24.65 -8.48 5.84
C LEU A 480 26.15 -8.62 5.56
N GLY A 481 26.94 -8.88 6.59
CA GLY A 481 28.37 -9.24 6.45
C GLY A 481 28.55 -10.54 5.66
N GLY A 482 27.73 -11.55 5.94
CA GLY A 482 27.76 -12.86 5.28
C GLY A 482 27.37 -12.82 3.80
N VAL A 483 26.63 -11.81 3.35
CA VAL A 483 26.27 -11.63 1.93
C VAL A 483 27.12 -10.59 1.21
N GLY A 484 28.18 -10.10 1.80
CA GLY A 484 29.14 -9.18 1.15
C GLY A 484 28.78 -7.70 1.25
N GLY A 485 27.94 -7.31 2.21
CA GLY A 485 27.65 -5.93 2.55
C GLY A 485 26.43 -5.33 1.84
N VAL A 486 26.09 -4.08 2.23
CA VAL A 486 24.84 -3.42 1.84
C VAL A 486 24.71 -3.15 0.34
N ASP A 487 25.84 -2.85 -0.31
CA ASP A 487 25.87 -2.54 -1.75
C ASP A 487 25.76 -3.81 -2.62
N ASN A 488 25.92 -4.99 -2.01
CA ASN A 488 25.77 -6.27 -2.69
C ASN A 488 24.30 -6.79 -2.70
N VAL A 489 23.44 -6.30 -1.84
CA VAL A 489 22.03 -6.73 -1.75
C VAL A 489 21.16 -5.86 -2.64
N THR A 490 20.51 -6.45 -3.66
CA THR A 490 19.59 -5.74 -4.57
C THR A 490 18.12 -5.94 -4.20
N GLU A 491 17.75 -7.15 -3.77
CA GLU A 491 16.36 -7.50 -3.43
C GLU A 491 16.32 -8.41 -2.22
N ILE A 492 15.31 -8.22 -1.36
CA ILE A 492 15.07 -8.99 -0.14
C ILE A 492 13.63 -9.49 -0.16
N ASP A 493 13.46 -10.82 -0.20
CA ASP A 493 12.16 -11.50 -0.17
C ASP A 493 12.22 -12.73 0.72
N CYS A 494 11.10 -13.39 0.98
CA CYS A 494 11.07 -14.68 1.66
C CYS A 494 9.91 -15.56 1.18
N CYS A 495 10.07 -16.88 1.31
CA CYS A 495 8.97 -17.82 1.27
C CYS A 495 8.62 -18.31 2.68
N ALA A 496 7.87 -19.40 2.81
CA ALA A 496 7.40 -19.90 4.12
C ALA A 496 8.54 -20.22 5.12
N THR A 497 9.76 -20.56 4.63
CA THR A 497 10.88 -21.02 5.46
C THR A 497 12.23 -20.43 5.08
N ARG A 498 12.35 -19.67 3.97
CA ARG A 498 13.63 -19.22 3.42
C ARG A 498 13.64 -17.73 3.18
N LEU A 499 14.68 -17.05 3.66
CA LEU A 499 15.04 -15.70 3.26
C LEU A 499 15.66 -15.78 1.85
N ARG A 500 15.11 -15.06 0.90
CA ARG A 500 15.56 -15.00 -0.50
C ARG A 500 16.21 -13.66 -0.74
N LEU A 501 17.44 -13.69 -1.23
CA LEU A 501 18.20 -12.49 -1.53
C LEU A 501 18.66 -12.54 -2.99
N THR A 502 18.53 -11.43 -3.70
CA THR A 502 19.21 -11.21 -4.97
C THR A 502 20.42 -10.32 -4.73
N LEU A 503 21.58 -10.75 -5.16
CA LEU A 503 22.85 -10.04 -4.96
C LEU A 503 23.40 -9.50 -6.29
N VAL A 504 24.27 -8.48 -6.21
CA VAL A 504 25.06 -8.01 -7.36
C VAL A 504 26.12 -9.06 -7.72
N ASP A 505 26.74 -9.67 -6.71
CA ASP A 505 27.84 -10.64 -6.85
C ASP A 505 27.69 -11.74 -5.81
N GLY A 506 27.23 -12.90 -6.22
CA GLY A 506 27.02 -14.09 -5.36
C GLY A 506 28.33 -14.73 -4.88
N SER A 507 29.48 -14.43 -5.50
CA SER A 507 30.79 -14.96 -5.07
C SER A 507 31.27 -14.39 -3.73
N LYS A 508 30.70 -13.27 -3.27
CA LYS A 508 30.99 -12.63 -1.99
C LYS A 508 30.28 -13.27 -0.79
N VAL A 509 29.45 -14.28 -1.03
CA VAL A 509 28.70 -14.94 0.04
C VAL A 509 29.60 -15.83 0.87
N ASN A 510 29.58 -15.60 2.18
CA ASN A 510 30.23 -16.44 3.17
C ASN A 510 29.20 -17.29 3.90
N GLU A 511 29.11 -18.55 3.51
CA GLU A 511 28.13 -19.51 4.02
C GLU A 511 28.33 -19.77 5.54
N ALA A 512 29.57 -19.80 6.02
CA ALA A 512 29.86 -20.03 7.43
C ALA A 512 29.32 -18.90 8.31
N ILE A 513 29.44 -17.63 7.86
CA ILE A 513 28.87 -16.47 8.56
C ILE A 513 27.34 -16.55 8.54
N LEU A 514 26.72 -16.92 7.42
CA LEU A 514 25.27 -17.06 7.36
C LEU A 514 24.74 -18.18 8.25
N LYS A 515 25.43 -19.31 8.33
CA LYS A 515 25.07 -20.40 9.25
C LYS A 515 25.19 -20.01 10.72
N SER A 516 26.17 -19.17 11.10
CA SER A 516 26.30 -18.67 12.48
C SER A 516 25.13 -17.82 12.96
N THR A 517 24.27 -17.35 12.05
CA THR A 517 23.04 -16.59 12.39
C THR A 517 21.88 -17.48 12.82
N GLY A 518 22.07 -18.78 12.93
CA GLY A 518 21.03 -19.77 13.21
C GLY A 518 20.26 -20.21 11.96
N ALA A 519 20.87 -20.05 10.77
CA ALA A 519 20.32 -20.60 9.54
C ALA A 519 20.57 -22.11 9.45
N GLY A 520 19.53 -22.87 9.16
CA GLY A 520 19.60 -24.32 8.94
C GLY A 520 20.34 -24.71 7.65
N GLY A 521 20.53 -23.77 6.71
CA GLY A 521 21.26 -23.99 5.48
C GLY A 521 21.27 -22.76 4.58
N VAL A 522 22.17 -22.76 3.60
CA VAL A 522 22.31 -21.70 2.59
C VAL A 522 22.38 -22.34 1.21
N VAL A 523 21.56 -21.89 0.28
CA VAL A 523 21.56 -22.33 -1.12
C VAL A 523 21.99 -21.17 -1.99
N ILE A 524 23.05 -21.33 -2.75
CA ILE A 524 23.63 -20.32 -3.63
C ILE A 524 23.43 -20.76 -5.08
N LYS A 525 22.67 -19.99 -5.87
CA LYS A 525 22.47 -20.20 -7.33
C LYS A 525 22.86 -18.92 -8.08
N GLY A 526 24.14 -18.78 -8.41
CA GLY A 526 24.64 -17.55 -9.00
C GLY A 526 24.45 -16.37 -8.04
N ASN A 527 23.67 -15.37 -8.46
CA ASN A 527 23.37 -14.18 -7.64
C ASN A 527 22.12 -14.32 -6.77
N ALA A 528 21.38 -15.42 -6.88
CA ALA A 528 20.21 -15.72 -6.06
C ALA A 528 20.59 -16.60 -4.87
N ILE A 529 20.36 -16.11 -3.65
CA ILE A 529 20.74 -16.76 -2.41
C ILE A 529 19.48 -17.06 -1.61
N GLN A 530 19.43 -18.26 -1.00
CA GLN A 530 18.36 -18.64 -0.10
C GLN A 530 18.96 -19.08 1.24
N VAL A 531 18.56 -18.42 2.32
CA VAL A 531 19.01 -18.71 3.68
C VAL A 531 17.83 -19.27 4.46
N ILE A 532 17.95 -20.47 4.99
CA ILE A 532 16.85 -21.24 5.59
C ILE A 532 16.77 -20.91 7.08
N TYR A 533 15.68 -20.25 7.49
CA TYR A 533 15.39 -19.91 8.89
C TYR A 533 14.14 -20.61 9.45
N GLY A 534 13.48 -21.47 8.65
CA GLY A 534 12.25 -22.13 9.06
C GLY A 534 11.08 -21.15 9.24
N PRO A 535 10.12 -21.44 10.14
CA PRO A 535 8.91 -20.62 10.33
C PRO A 535 9.16 -19.18 10.77
N SER A 536 10.34 -18.89 11.36
CA SER A 536 10.72 -17.55 11.83
C SER A 536 11.22 -16.62 10.71
N VAL A 537 11.29 -17.10 9.48
CA VAL A 537 11.88 -16.34 8.34
C VAL A 537 11.22 -14.98 8.08
N THR A 538 9.92 -14.86 8.29
CA THR A 538 9.21 -13.57 8.11
C THR A 538 9.69 -12.50 9.08
N ILE A 539 10.01 -12.89 10.32
CA ILE A 539 10.59 -11.99 11.32
C ILE A 539 12.03 -11.65 10.97
N VAL A 540 12.82 -12.65 10.55
CA VAL A 540 14.20 -12.44 10.11
C VAL A 540 14.26 -11.52 8.90
N LYS A 541 13.39 -11.72 7.90
CA LYS A 541 13.28 -10.85 6.71
C LYS A 541 12.96 -9.41 7.11
N ALA A 542 11.96 -9.21 7.95
CA ALA A 542 11.53 -7.88 8.38
C ALA A 542 12.65 -7.14 9.14
N ASN A 543 13.36 -7.82 10.05
CA ASN A 543 14.50 -7.26 10.79
C ASN A 543 15.67 -6.93 9.86
N PHE A 544 15.98 -7.83 8.94
CA PHE A 544 17.06 -7.67 7.98
C PHE A 544 16.82 -6.52 6.99
N GLU A 545 15.61 -6.43 6.46
CA GLU A 545 15.19 -5.36 5.55
C GLU A 545 15.25 -3.98 6.22
N GLU A 546 14.76 -3.88 7.47
CA GLU A 546 14.85 -2.66 8.27
C GLU A 546 16.30 -2.24 8.52
N PHE A 547 17.16 -3.20 8.86
CA PHE A 547 18.57 -2.95 9.11
C PHE A 547 19.30 -2.46 7.85
N VAL A 548 19.06 -3.09 6.70
CA VAL A 548 19.62 -2.68 5.40
C VAL A 548 19.16 -1.27 5.02
N GLU A 549 17.89 -0.94 5.23
CA GLU A 549 17.36 0.39 4.95
C GLU A 549 17.97 1.45 5.89
N ASP A 550 18.14 1.15 7.17
CA ASP A 550 18.71 2.09 8.15
C ASP A 550 20.19 2.39 7.85
N ILE A 551 20.95 1.40 7.35
CA ILE A 551 22.32 1.64 6.83
C ILE A 551 22.28 2.48 5.56
N ARG A 552 21.38 2.19 4.60
CA ARG A 552 21.24 2.98 3.37
C ARG A 552 20.81 4.42 3.63
N ALA A 553 20.00 4.63 4.65
CA ALA A 553 19.56 5.94 5.10
C ALA A 553 20.57 6.70 5.95
N GLY A 554 21.73 6.09 6.27
CA GLY A 554 22.78 6.70 7.11
C GLY A 554 22.41 6.83 8.59
N LYS A 555 21.38 6.10 9.06
CA LYS A 555 21.00 6.07 10.48
C LYS A 555 21.90 5.14 11.29
N ILE A 556 22.45 4.12 10.65
CA ILE A 556 23.43 3.18 11.19
C ILE A 556 24.70 3.33 10.35
N ASP A 557 25.86 3.51 11.02
CA ASP A 557 27.13 3.72 10.34
C ASP A 557 27.59 2.43 9.63
N ARG A 558 28.06 2.56 8.39
CA ARG A 558 28.60 1.44 7.59
C ARG A 558 29.83 0.80 8.20
N SER A 559 30.58 1.51 9.05
CA SER A 559 31.77 0.98 9.76
C SER A 559 31.45 -0.19 10.70
N ILE A 560 30.18 -0.37 11.08
CA ILE A 560 29.69 -1.53 11.84
C ILE A 560 29.92 -2.84 11.07
N LEU A 561 29.89 -2.79 9.74
CA LEU A 561 30.10 -3.96 8.88
C LEU A 561 31.58 -4.38 8.80
N GLU A 562 32.51 -3.46 9.03
CA GLU A 562 33.96 -3.78 9.08
C GLU A 562 34.28 -4.63 10.30
N GLY A 563 33.54 -4.47 11.40
CA GLY A 563 33.63 -5.34 12.58
C GLY A 563 32.97 -6.70 12.40
N ALA A 564 31.96 -6.81 11.51
CA ALA A 564 31.26 -8.05 11.25
C ALA A 564 31.89 -8.94 10.16
N SER A 565 32.73 -8.34 9.29
CA SER A 565 33.47 -9.04 8.24
C SER A 565 34.92 -9.38 8.61
N GLY A 566 35.45 -8.84 9.70
CA GLY A 566 36.87 -8.95 10.16
C GLY A 566 37.13 -9.93 11.30
N GLY A 567 36.23 -10.87 11.57
CA GLY A 567 36.44 -11.93 12.57
C GLY A 567 37.30 -13.08 12.07
N GLY A 568 38.62 -12.86 11.92
CA GLY A 568 39.58 -13.93 11.92
C GLY A 568 39.56 -14.61 13.28
N SER A 569 39.29 -15.91 13.29
CA SER A 569 39.73 -16.93 14.23
C SER A 569 40.05 -16.49 15.66
N SER A 570 39.07 -16.40 16.49
CA SER A 570 39.12 -16.92 17.86
C SER A 570 37.69 -17.42 18.15
N ALA A 571 37.53 -18.74 18.11
CA ALA A 571 36.37 -19.40 18.65
C ALA A 571 36.13 -18.89 20.07
N PRO A 572 34.91 -18.41 20.41
CA PRO A 572 34.53 -18.42 21.81
C PRO A 572 34.54 -19.89 22.23
N ALA A 573 35.12 -20.14 23.43
CA ALA A 573 35.04 -21.46 24.05
C ALA A 573 33.60 -21.98 23.89
N GLU A 574 33.47 -23.20 23.40
CA GLU A 574 32.25 -23.94 23.39
C GLU A 574 31.66 -23.91 24.81
N GLU A 575 30.59 -23.13 25.01
CA GLU A 575 29.63 -23.51 26.04
C GLU A 575 29.09 -24.86 25.55
N GLU A 576 29.37 -25.91 26.31
CA GLU A 576 28.80 -27.25 26.09
C GLU A 576 27.28 -27.08 26.01
N LYS A 577 26.76 -27.13 24.78
CA LYS A 577 25.32 -27.30 24.56
C LYS A 577 24.96 -28.63 25.25
N PRO A 578 23.84 -28.67 25.98
CA PRO A 578 23.37 -29.95 26.52
C PRO A 578 23.30 -30.94 25.38
N LYS A 579 24.05 -32.05 25.51
CA LYS A 579 24.05 -33.13 24.52
C LYS A 579 22.64 -33.71 24.45
N MET A 580 22.08 -33.75 23.24
CA MET A 580 20.81 -34.45 23.01
C MET A 580 21.03 -35.95 23.22
N PRO A 581 20.05 -36.67 23.76
CA PRO A 581 20.17 -38.12 23.93
C PRO A 581 20.30 -38.82 22.58
N ASP A 582 21.03 -39.97 22.57
CA ASP A 582 21.13 -40.85 21.41
C ASP A 582 19.75 -41.40 21.08
N ALA A 583 19.38 -41.47 19.79
CA ALA A 583 18.11 -42.03 19.35
C ALA A 583 18.25 -42.82 18.04
N THR A 584 17.40 -43.82 17.87
CA THR A 584 17.34 -44.63 16.67
C THR A 584 15.96 -44.61 16.05
N PHE A 585 15.90 -44.34 14.74
CA PHE A 585 14.67 -44.23 13.98
C PHE A 585 14.49 -45.42 13.03
N GLY A 586 13.29 -45.93 12.99
CA GLY A 586 12.91 -47.04 12.12
C GLY A 586 12.66 -46.60 10.68
N ALA A 587 12.61 -47.56 9.78
CA ALA A 587 12.20 -47.32 8.40
C ALA A 587 10.76 -46.82 8.36
N HIS A 588 10.59 -45.63 7.77
CA HIS A 588 9.29 -44.96 7.60
C HIS A 588 8.51 -45.50 6.40
N LEU A 589 9.17 -46.22 5.50
CA LEU A 589 8.60 -46.84 4.31
C LEU A 589 9.24 -48.19 4.03
N THR A 590 8.51 -49.12 3.36
CA THR A 590 9.05 -50.32 2.74
C THR A 590 9.56 -49.95 1.35
N GLY A 591 10.84 -50.27 1.06
CA GLY A 591 11.45 -49.96 -0.23
C GLY A 591 12.97 -50.01 -0.17
N ARG A 592 13.61 -49.35 -1.14
CA ARG A 592 15.07 -49.27 -1.21
C ARG A 592 15.58 -47.99 -0.57
N MET A 593 16.39 -48.14 0.46
CA MET A 593 17.09 -47.00 1.10
C MET A 593 18.17 -46.44 0.20
N MET A 594 18.28 -45.11 0.19
CA MET A 594 19.33 -44.34 -0.48
C MET A 594 19.86 -43.26 0.45
N LEU A 595 21.10 -42.84 0.22
CA LEU A 595 21.71 -41.76 0.98
C LEU A 595 21.09 -40.42 0.55
N MET A 596 21.08 -39.43 1.44
CA MET A 596 20.49 -38.12 1.16
C MET A 596 21.13 -37.41 -0.06
N ASN A 597 22.43 -37.60 -0.29
CA ASN A 597 23.13 -37.03 -1.45
C ASN A 597 22.80 -37.74 -2.80
N GLU A 598 22.06 -38.85 -2.78
CA GLU A 598 21.58 -39.56 -3.97
C GLU A 598 20.16 -39.14 -4.37
N VAL A 599 19.46 -38.39 -3.51
CA VAL A 599 18.10 -37.89 -3.79
C VAL A 599 18.13 -36.91 -4.97
N PRO A 600 17.24 -37.05 -5.97
CA PRO A 600 17.24 -36.25 -7.18
C PRO A 600 16.62 -34.84 -6.94
N ASP A 601 17.01 -34.17 -5.88
CA ASP A 601 16.65 -32.81 -5.51
C ASP A 601 17.79 -32.15 -4.75
N ASP A 602 18.25 -30.99 -5.25
CA ASP A 602 19.38 -30.26 -4.65
C ASP A 602 19.11 -29.79 -3.21
N GLY A 603 17.84 -29.54 -2.85
CA GLY A 603 17.45 -29.11 -1.50
C GLY A 603 17.60 -30.21 -0.46
N PHE A 604 17.26 -31.45 -0.83
CA PHE A 604 17.46 -32.63 0.02
C PHE A 604 18.90 -33.14 -0.06
N ALA A 605 19.46 -33.27 -1.25
CA ALA A 605 20.82 -33.78 -1.46
C ALA A 605 21.90 -32.96 -0.75
N SER A 606 21.73 -31.64 -0.64
CA SER A 606 22.63 -30.75 0.09
C SER A 606 22.47 -30.79 1.62
N ARG A 607 21.53 -31.56 2.15
CA ARG A 607 21.19 -31.64 3.60
C ARG A 607 20.79 -30.29 4.20
N ALA A 608 20.32 -29.36 3.38
CA ALA A 608 19.99 -27.99 3.79
C ALA A 608 18.82 -27.90 4.78
N MET A 609 17.96 -28.95 4.85
CA MET A 609 16.82 -29.03 5.77
C MET A 609 17.11 -29.90 6.99
N GLY A 610 18.31 -30.43 7.14
CA GLY A 610 18.72 -31.38 8.14
C GLY A 610 19.38 -32.62 7.50
N ASP A 611 20.00 -33.44 8.32
CA ASP A 611 20.60 -34.69 7.84
C ASP A 611 19.62 -35.86 7.99
N GLY A 612 19.80 -36.88 7.19
CA GLY A 612 18.90 -38.06 7.20
C GLY A 612 19.17 -39.03 6.06
N VAL A 613 18.13 -39.74 5.66
CA VAL A 613 18.16 -40.75 4.59
C VAL A 613 16.87 -40.64 3.76
N ALA A 614 16.84 -41.25 2.59
CA ALA A 614 15.61 -41.40 1.81
C ALA A 614 15.28 -42.86 1.52
N VAL A 615 14.02 -43.12 1.22
CA VAL A 615 13.57 -44.46 0.76
C VAL A 615 12.82 -44.28 -0.56
N GLU A 616 13.19 -45.07 -1.56
CA GLU A 616 12.40 -45.25 -2.78
C GLU A 616 11.33 -46.33 -2.46
N PRO A 617 10.05 -45.97 -2.31
CA PRO A 617 9.04 -46.86 -1.78
C PRO A 617 8.60 -47.88 -2.81
N SER A 618 8.39 -49.12 -2.34
CA SER A 618 7.70 -50.19 -3.06
C SER A 618 6.23 -50.33 -2.66
N GLU A 619 5.84 -49.73 -1.53
CA GLU A 619 4.48 -49.65 -1.02
C GLU A 619 4.12 -48.22 -0.63
N GLY A 620 2.91 -47.77 -0.96
CA GLY A 620 2.42 -46.44 -0.64
C GLY A 620 1.90 -46.29 0.80
N LYS A 621 2.68 -46.67 1.81
CA LYS A 621 2.30 -46.63 3.24
C LYS A 621 3.41 -45.99 4.06
N LEU A 622 3.26 -44.73 4.42
CA LEU A 622 4.15 -44.03 5.35
C LEU A 622 3.78 -44.38 6.79
N VAL A 623 4.74 -44.82 7.59
CA VAL A 623 4.56 -45.11 9.01
C VAL A 623 5.48 -44.28 9.89
N ALA A 624 5.12 -44.16 11.18
CA ALA A 624 5.92 -43.43 12.16
C ALA A 624 7.27 -44.15 12.38
N PRO A 625 8.41 -43.44 12.22
CA PRO A 625 9.75 -44.03 12.41
C PRO A 625 10.14 -44.21 13.89
N ALA A 626 9.42 -43.57 14.80
CA ALA A 626 9.63 -43.62 16.25
C ALA A 626 8.34 -43.34 16.99
N ASP A 627 8.33 -43.56 18.31
CA ASP A 627 7.30 -43.00 19.19
C ASP A 627 7.43 -41.49 19.22
N GLY A 628 6.30 -40.73 19.24
CA GLY A 628 6.35 -39.29 19.27
C GLY A 628 4.99 -38.65 19.04
N THR A 629 5.00 -37.33 18.87
CA THR A 629 3.81 -36.52 18.65
C THR A 629 3.87 -35.90 17.25
N ILE A 630 2.77 -36.00 16.49
CA ILE A 630 2.63 -35.32 15.20
C ILE A 630 2.52 -33.80 15.45
N THR A 631 3.44 -33.06 14.89
CA THR A 631 3.51 -31.58 15.09
C THR A 631 3.13 -30.75 13.87
N LEU A 632 3.08 -31.40 12.69
CA LEU A 632 2.78 -30.70 11.44
C LEU A 632 2.26 -31.67 10.39
N ILE A 633 1.08 -31.42 9.86
CA ILE A 633 0.56 -32.05 8.65
C ILE A 633 0.41 -30.95 7.59
N PHE A 634 1.12 -31.07 6.47
CA PHE A 634 1.01 -30.09 5.40
C PHE A 634 -0.40 -30.13 4.76
N PRO A 635 -1.02 -28.98 4.44
CA PRO A 635 -2.37 -28.94 3.84
C PRO A 635 -2.49 -29.77 2.55
N THR A 636 -1.40 -29.91 1.81
CA THR A 636 -1.27 -30.74 0.61
C THR A 636 -0.89 -32.20 0.91
N LYS A 637 -0.91 -32.62 2.18
CA LYS A 637 -0.78 -34.02 2.67
C LYS A 637 0.49 -34.77 2.24
N HIS A 638 1.41 -34.09 1.54
CA HIS A 638 2.64 -34.70 1.01
C HIS A 638 3.79 -34.76 2.02
N ALA A 639 3.65 -34.08 3.16
CA ALA A 639 4.68 -34.10 4.21
C ALA A 639 4.07 -34.06 5.61
N ILE A 640 4.74 -34.76 6.54
CA ILE A 640 4.41 -34.82 7.96
C ILE A 640 5.66 -34.56 8.80
N GLY A 641 5.50 -33.73 9.84
CA GLY A 641 6.48 -33.47 10.88
C GLY A 641 6.05 -34.15 12.20
N MET A 642 7.02 -34.67 12.95
CA MET A 642 6.80 -35.18 14.28
C MET A 642 7.99 -34.86 15.21
N VAL A 643 7.75 -34.87 16.51
CA VAL A 643 8.77 -34.75 17.55
C VAL A 643 8.78 -35.97 18.44
N THR A 644 9.95 -36.53 18.65
CA THR A 644 10.12 -37.69 19.54
C THR A 644 10.24 -37.25 21.01
N PRO A 645 10.00 -38.16 22.01
CA PRO A 645 10.20 -37.82 23.42
C PRO A 645 11.62 -37.36 23.76
N ASP A 646 12.61 -37.82 23.00
CA ASP A 646 14.02 -37.46 23.15
C ASP A 646 14.37 -36.13 22.51
N GLY A 647 13.37 -35.43 21.90
CA GLY A 647 13.51 -34.11 21.33
C GLY A 647 14.01 -34.08 19.89
N ALA A 648 14.10 -35.20 19.18
CA ALA A 648 14.40 -35.19 17.74
C ALA A 648 13.20 -34.72 16.94
N GLU A 649 13.45 -33.78 16.04
CA GLU A 649 12.45 -33.25 15.11
C GLU A 649 12.59 -33.95 13.76
N LEU A 650 11.57 -34.72 13.38
CA LEU A 650 11.57 -35.54 12.17
C LEU A 650 10.62 -34.95 11.13
N LEU A 651 11.06 -34.83 9.89
CA LEU A 651 10.24 -34.46 8.73
C LEU A 651 10.28 -35.59 7.69
N MET A 652 9.12 -36.10 7.33
CA MET A 652 8.93 -37.08 6.25
C MET A 652 8.26 -36.39 5.08
N HIS A 653 8.90 -36.39 3.90
CA HIS A 653 8.41 -35.70 2.71
C HIS A 653 8.18 -36.70 1.57
N ILE A 654 6.92 -37.02 1.26
CA ILE A 654 6.53 -38.04 0.29
C ILE A 654 6.73 -37.52 -1.13
N GLY A 655 7.69 -38.10 -1.84
CA GLY A 655 8.03 -37.73 -3.22
C GLY A 655 8.74 -36.37 -3.36
N ILE A 656 9.13 -36.01 -4.56
CA ILE A 656 9.79 -34.77 -4.90
C ILE A 656 8.81 -33.88 -5.67
N ASP A 657 8.71 -32.61 -5.29
CA ASP A 657 7.79 -31.63 -5.89
C ASP A 657 6.29 -31.98 -5.79
N THR A 658 5.92 -32.97 -5.02
CA THR A 658 4.55 -33.51 -4.86
C THR A 658 3.59 -32.52 -4.16
N VAL A 659 4.09 -31.43 -3.62
CA VAL A 659 3.28 -30.26 -3.19
C VAL A 659 2.38 -29.76 -4.32
N LYS A 660 2.80 -29.87 -5.58
CA LYS A 660 2.08 -29.46 -6.78
C LYS A 660 0.84 -30.32 -7.09
N LEU A 661 0.69 -31.47 -6.41
CA LEU A 661 -0.49 -32.34 -6.51
C LEU A 661 -1.67 -31.85 -5.65
N GLU A 662 -1.50 -30.78 -4.86
CA GLU A 662 -2.55 -30.15 -4.05
C GLU A 662 -3.34 -31.13 -3.16
N GLY A 663 -2.66 -32.18 -2.67
CA GLY A 663 -3.24 -33.21 -1.80
C GLY A 663 -3.92 -34.36 -2.51
N GLN A 664 -3.93 -34.42 -3.83
CA GLN A 664 -4.42 -35.56 -4.62
C GLN A 664 -3.47 -36.75 -4.46
N HIS A 665 -4.04 -37.93 -4.39
CA HIS A 665 -3.32 -39.21 -4.22
C HIS A 665 -2.69 -39.45 -2.83
N PHE A 666 -3.04 -38.62 -1.82
CA PHE A 666 -2.62 -38.78 -0.42
C PHE A 666 -3.83 -38.86 0.52
N GLU A 667 -3.82 -39.83 1.43
CA GLU A 667 -4.81 -39.97 2.49
C GLU A 667 -4.09 -40.02 3.84
N VAL A 668 -4.35 -39.04 4.70
CA VAL A 668 -3.75 -38.89 6.03
C VAL A 668 -4.63 -39.60 7.06
N HIS A 669 -4.02 -40.41 7.95
CA HIS A 669 -4.69 -41.21 8.95
C HIS A 669 -4.48 -40.71 10.39
N VAL A 670 -3.79 -39.58 10.56
CA VAL A 670 -3.46 -38.96 11.85
C VAL A 670 -3.87 -37.48 11.87
N THR A 671 -3.86 -36.90 13.06
CA THR A 671 -4.18 -35.47 13.26
C THR A 671 -3.03 -34.73 13.94
N ASP A 672 -2.96 -33.42 13.77
CA ASP A 672 -2.00 -32.58 14.51
C ASP A 672 -2.20 -32.74 16.02
N GLY A 673 -1.07 -32.89 16.76
CA GLY A 673 -1.06 -33.15 18.20
C GLY A 673 -1.30 -34.59 18.60
N GLN A 674 -1.51 -35.53 17.66
CA GLN A 674 -1.71 -36.94 17.97
C GLN A 674 -0.40 -37.59 18.37
N GLU A 675 -0.44 -38.38 19.49
CA GLU A 675 0.64 -39.30 19.86
C GLU A 675 0.58 -40.54 18.99
N VAL A 676 1.73 -40.96 18.46
CA VAL A 676 1.90 -42.13 17.60
C VAL A 676 3.02 -43.01 18.13
N LYS A 677 2.95 -44.30 17.86
CA LYS A 677 4.00 -45.26 18.13
C LYS A 677 4.72 -45.64 16.84
N ARG A 678 5.97 -46.05 16.99
CA ARG A 678 6.75 -46.59 15.87
C ARG A 678 5.97 -47.66 15.12
N GLY A 679 5.80 -47.48 13.81
CA GLY A 679 5.06 -48.39 12.94
C GLY A 679 3.59 -48.04 12.73
N ASP A 680 3.04 -47.04 13.45
CA ASP A 680 1.68 -46.56 13.21
C ASP A 680 1.56 -45.94 11.83
N LEU A 681 0.44 -46.19 11.12
CA LEU A 681 0.19 -45.67 9.78
C LEU A 681 -0.12 -44.20 9.83
N LEU A 682 0.67 -43.37 9.09
CA LEU A 682 0.52 -41.95 9.02
C LEU A 682 -0.20 -41.49 7.76
N VAL A 683 0.27 -41.94 6.58
CA VAL A 683 -0.26 -41.56 5.26
C VAL A 683 -0.28 -42.78 4.35
N THR A 684 -1.36 -42.92 3.58
CA THR A 684 -1.36 -43.77 2.38
C THR A 684 -1.32 -42.91 1.14
N PHE A 685 -0.59 -43.38 0.11
CA PHE A 685 -0.44 -42.65 -1.15
C PHE A 685 -0.37 -43.63 -2.34
N ASP A 686 -0.82 -43.13 -3.50
CA ASP A 686 -0.86 -43.93 -4.73
C ASP A 686 0.41 -43.66 -5.56
N ILE A 687 1.36 -44.61 -5.51
CA ILE A 687 2.65 -44.56 -6.20
C ILE A 687 2.45 -44.39 -7.71
N ASP A 688 1.54 -45.20 -8.30
CA ASP A 688 1.33 -45.24 -9.75
C ASP A 688 0.69 -43.92 -10.24
N ALA A 689 -0.23 -43.36 -9.45
CA ALA A 689 -0.87 -42.10 -9.78
C ALA A 689 0.11 -40.92 -9.68
N ILE A 690 0.99 -40.91 -8.67
CA ILE A 690 2.03 -39.87 -8.50
C ILE A 690 3.04 -39.93 -9.68
N HIS A 691 3.48 -41.12 -10.07
CA HIS A 691 4.35 -41.33 -11.23
C HIS A 691 3.67 -40.92 -12.54
N LYS A 692 2.39 -41.21 -12.72
CA LYS A 692 1.60 -40.78 -13.88
C LYS A 692 1.49 -39.27 -13.96
N ALA A 693 1.46 -38.57 -12.83
CA ALA A 693 1.47 -37.14 -12.74
C ALA A 693 2.86 -36.50 -13.00
N GLY A 694 3.89 -37.33 -13.18
CA GLY A 694 5.25 -36.89 -13.53
C GLY A 694 6.16 -36.57 -12.34
N TYR A 695 5.83 -37.05 -11.12
CA TYR A 695 6.63 -36.79 -9.92
C TYR A 695 7.32 -38.06 -9.39
N PRO A 696 8.60 -37.95 -8.95
CA PRO A 696 9.28 -39.04 -8.23
C PRO A 696 8.64 -39.28 -6.85
N VAL A 697 8.65 -40.52 -6.41
CA VAL A 697 8.11 -40.90 -5.09
C VAL A 697 9.19 -41.10 -4.02
N THR A 698 10.45 -40.84 -4.36
CA THR A 698 11.56 -40.87 -3.40
C THR A 698 11.21 -40.01 -2.18
N THR A 699 11.23 -40.63 -0.98
CA THR A 699 10.68 -40.03 0.24
C THR A 699 11.79 -39.87 1.29
N PRO A 700 12.29 -38.63 1.52
CA PRO A 700 13.24 -38.33 2.59
C PRO A 700 12.63 -38.43 3.99
N LEU A 701 13.42 -38.99 4.94
CA LEU A 701 13.29 -38.88 6.39
C LEU A 701 14.42 -37.98 6.88
N ILE A 702 14.09 -36.84 7.43
CA ILE A 702 15.04 -35.77 7.78
C ILE A 702 14.95 -35.46 9.27
N VAL A 703 16.09 -35.41 9.95
CA VAL A 703 16.22 -34.87 11.31
C VAL A 703 16.48 -33.38 11.16
N THR A 704 15.44 -32.55 11.34
CA THR A 704 15.51 -31.13 11.05
C THR A 704 16.38 -30.37 12.04
N ASN A 705 16.47 -30.85 13.28
CA ASN A 705 17.38 -30.33 14.31
C ASN A 705 18.72 -31.15 14.40
N SER A 706 19.16 -31.71 13.28
CA SER A 706 20.39 -32.55 13.21
C SER A 706 21.66 -31.81 13.71
N SER A 707 21.68 -30.48 13.67
CA SER A 707 22.78 -29.65 14.22
C SER A 707 22.90 -29.71 15.76
N ALA A 708 21.90 -30.25 16.45
CA ALA A 708 21.91 -30.48 17.89
C ALA A 708 22.58 -31.82 18.28
N TYR A 709 22.86 -32.68 17.30
CA TYR A 709 23.53 -33.96 17.46
C TYR A 709 24.95 -33.92 16.93
N GLY A 710 25.83 -34.73 17.51
CA GLY A 710 27.21 -34.88 17.07
C GLY A 710 27.33 -35.67 15.76
N THR A 711 26.43 -36.62 15.54
CA THR A 711 26.45 -37.51 14.35
C THR A 711 25.04 -37.95 13.98
N VAL A 712 24.74 -37.91 12.69
CA VAL A 712 23.55 -38.56 12.09
C VAL A 712 24.04 -39.55 11.06
N ARG A 713 23.74 -40.84 11.25
CA ARG A 713 24.25 -41.89 10.36
C ARG A 713 23.21 -42.94 9.99
N PRO A 714 23.26 -43.45 8.75
CA PRO A 714 22.44 -44.59 8.35
C PRO A 714 22.91 -45.87 9.04
N LEU A 715 21.97 -46.70 9.47
CA LEU A 715 22.24 -48.01 10.10
C LEU A 715 22.13 -49.16 9.11
N LYS A 716 21.44 -48.98 7.98
CA LYS A 716 21.20 -50.03 7.00
C LYS A 716 21.36 -49.47 5.59
N THR A 717 21.69 -50.28 4.63
CA THR A 717 21.73 -50.01 3.20
C THR A 717 20.96 -51.06 2.43
N GLY A 718 20.37 -50.72 1.27
CA GLY A 718 19.58 -51.62 0.44
C GLY A 718 18.10 -51.64 0.85
N ASP A 719 17.45 -52.81 0.75
CA ASP A 719 16.02 -52.93 1.01
C ASP A 719 15.71 -52.88 2.51
N VAL A 720 14.67 -52.12 2.85
CA VAL A 720 14.21 -51.88 4.22
C VAL A 720 12.71 -52.11 4.33
N LYS A 721 12.26 -52.51 5.51
CA LYS A 721 10.85 -52.77 5.82
C LYS A 721 10.34 -51.80 6.87
N ALA A 722 9.26 -51.10 6.53
CA ALA A 722 8.59 -50.13 7.36
C ALA A 722 8.28 -50.62 8.77
N GLY A 723 8.52 -49.79 9.78
CA GLY A 723 8.23 -50.05 11.20
C GLY A 723 9.10 -51.12 11.86
N THR A 724 9.81 -51.98 11.07
CA THR A 724 10.55 -53.15 11.59
C THR A 724 12.05 -52.88 11.63
N ASP A 725 12.62 -52.39 10.53
CA ASP A 725 14.05 -52.19 10.41
C ASP A 725 14.47 -50.86 11.04
N ASP A 726 15.66 -50.85 11.69
CA ASP A 726 16.30 -49.61 12.10
C ASP A 726 17.01 -48.96 10.89
N LEU A 727 16.75 -47.70 10.66
CA LEU A 727 17.17 -47.02 9.44
C LEU A 727 18.24 -45.97 9.69
N LEU A 728 18.06 -45.16 10.75
CA LEU A 728 18.87 -43.95 11.02
C LEU A 728 19.17 -43.89 12.53
N GLU A 729 20.40 -43.49 12.89
CA GLU A 729 20.81 -43.22 14.27
C GLU A 729 21.32 -41.78 14.40
N VAL A 730 20.96 -41.13 15.49
CA VAL A 730 21.52 -39.85 15.92
C VAL A 730 22.27 -40.04 17.24
N LEU A 731 23.46 -39.46 17.33
CA LEU A 731 24.30 -39.51 18.53
C LEU A 731 24.53 -38.08 19.04
N GLY A 732 24.25 -37.83 20.32
CA GLY A 732 24.32 -36.51 20.97
C GLY A 732 25.72 -36.01 21.33
#